data_8de60989066c9a804f65fb631ae928e9
#
_entry.id   8de60989066c9a804f65fb631ae928e9
#
_cell.length_a   1.000
_cell.length_b   1.000
_cell.length_c   1.000
_cell.angle_alpha   90.00
_cell.angle_beta   90.00
_cell.angle_gamma   90.00
#
_symmetry.space_group_name_H-M   'P 1'
#
loop_
_entity.id
_entity.type
_entity.pdbx_description
1 polymer ?
#
loop_
_entity_poly.entity_id
_entity_poly.type
_entity_poly.pdbx_seq_one_letter_code
_entity_poly.pdbx_strand_id
1 'polypeptide(L)'
;MRRLPLAGIALLVASTLTQAAVRTVHIVDRSDVLEGRSFSKSGPYEKIVARVWFTLDPKLPANQLVRDIDLAVTNAEGLVEFSTDLYVLKPRDPSKGNGTLLLEVPNRGGKGMVNRFCFARASIDPIKDEDFGDKWLLDEGYTLAWVGWQWDVPNRPGVLRMKPAALRSDVPIAGLVRSEFIPEHLTKRMPLGDRGHVPVPLGKALRLSVRDSAEASSLEIPSAKWKVAENSEEIEMPDGFQAGRLYEFVYEGASPVVTGLGLAAVRDVVSYLKHGGGDDVALLNDQSRYLKRSIGFGISQSGRFLRTLLYEGFNSDEQGRKVFDGVWADVGGAGRGSFNFRYAQASRDGNPWTNVFYPTDVFPFTGFPEKDPVTGREDGLLDRATAANVVPKLFLTTSSYEYWGRAAALTHLRPDGRADAPLPPEVRSYFFSGTQHYPRSLPISKAGARFDSNPTDQRPFQRALLRGLEAWVKDNVQPPLSVIPRLIKGELTPLSELRFPFIPGVVPPRHPRLARRLDFGPDFNSNGYSTQEPPKVRGAFPLLVPQVDHDGNDLGGIKLPEVAVPLGTFTGWNLRAAGTGAPEQMVSFVGSFFAFPRTKADRLKTHDSRASIEERYADRADYMQRVASVVDGLVAQRFLLERDRTYVLERCGLLWDALVH
;
A
#
# COMPACT_ATOMS: atom_id res chain seq x y z
N MET A 1 -56.94 50.97 25.56
CA MET A 1 -55.69 50.18 25.58
C MET A 1 -56.06 48.74 25.32
N ARG A 2 -55.95 48.30 24.09
CA ARG A 2 -56.21 46.91 23.66
C ARG A 2 -54.86 46.20 23.55
N ARG A 3 -54.64 45.12 24.28
CA ARG A 3 -53.46 44.25 24.19
C ARG A 3 -53.66 43.23 23.05
N LEU A 4 -52.77 43.20 22.08
CA LEU A 4 -52.66 42.17 21.04
C LEU A 4 -51.86 40.97 21.64
N PRO A 5 -52.26 39.72 21.32
CA PRO A 5 -51.47 38.58 21.72
C PRO A 5 -50.32 38.32 20.68
N LEU A 6 -49.11 38.13 21.18
CA LEU A 6 -48.00 37.62 20.40
C LEU A 6 -48.24 36.13 20.13
N ALA A 7 -48.43 35.80 18.85
CA ALA A 7 -48.38 34.42 18.37
C ALA A 7 -46.92 33.99 18.19
N GLY A 8 -46.44 33.10 19.04
CA GLY A 8 -45.14 32.46 18.89
C GLY A 8 -45.18 31.45 17.75
N ILE A 9 -44.40 31.68 16.70
CA ILE A 9 -44.13 30.67 15.64
C ILE A 9 -43.10 29.72 16.21
N ALA A 10 -43.54 28.51 16.59
CA ALA A 10 -42.63 27.40 16.88
C ALA A 10 -42.09 26.89 15.54
N LEU A 11 -40.80 27.16 15.26
CA LEU A 11 -40.08 26.49 14.18
C LEU A 11 -39.89 25.03 14.59
N LEU A 12 -40.68 24.12 14.03
CA LEU A 12 -40.39 22.70 14.03
C LEU A 12 -39.16 22.48 13.15
N VAL A 13 -37.99 22.38 13.77
CA VAL A 13 -36.80 21.79 13.12
C VAL A 13 -37.12 20.32 13.00
N ALA A 14 -37.60 19.89 11.84
CA ALA A 14 -37.63 18.47 11.51
C ALA A 14 -36.16 17.97 11.50
N SER A 15 -35.73 17.32 12.56
CA SER A 15 -34.50 16.54 12.54
C SER A 15 -34.75 15.41 11.56
N THR A 16 -34.31 15.59 10.31
CA THR A 16 -34.12 14.48 9.38
C THR A 16 -33.13 13.55 10.08
N LEU A 17 -33.61 12.43 10.55
CA LEU A 17 -32.79 11.29 10.93
C LEU A 17 -31.94 10.98 9.71
N THR A 18 -30.68 11.43 9.67
CA THR A 18 -29.73 11.05 8.66
C THR A 18 -29.57 9.54 8.80
N GLN A 19 -30.15 8.82 7.84
CA GLN A 19 -30.05 7.38 7.76
C GLN A 19 -28.57 7.03 7.66
N ALA A 20 -28.08 6.13 8.50
CA ALA A 20 -26.66 5.74 8.49
C ALA A 20 -26.31 5.16 7.11
N ALA A 21 -25.13 5.49 6.58
CA ALA A 21 -24.64 4.99 5.28
C ALA A 21 -24.64 3.45 5.20
N VAL A 22 -24.31 2.76 6.29
CA VAL A 22 -24.50 1.31 6.41
C VAL A 22 -25.99 1.03 6.69
N ARG A 23 -26.67 0.45 5.71
CA ARG A 23 -28.11 0.12 5.78
C ARG A 23 -28.35 -1.20 6.48
N THR A 24 -27.63 -2.26 6.06
CA THR A 24 -27.82 -3.63 6.59
C THR A 24 -26.50 -4.39 6.60
N VAL A 25 -26.33 -5.25 7.59
CA VAL A 25 -25.23 -6.20 7.69
C VAL A 25 -25.80 -7.61 7.72
N HIS A 26 -25.58 -8.37 6.66
CA HIS A 26 -25.99 -9.76 6.60
C HIS A 26 -24.80 -10.67 6.97
N ILE A 27 -24.91 -11.37 8.11
CA ILE A 27 -23.90 -12.33 8.56
C ILE A 27 -24.02 -13.61 7.74
N VAL A 28 -22.94 -13.95 7.04
CA VAL A 28 -22.82 -15.16 6.20
C VAL A 28 -22.26 -16.34 7.01
N ASP A 29 -21.27 -16.05 7.88
CA ASP A 29 -20.68 -17.06 8.78
C ASP A 29 -20.31 -16.42 10.11
N ARG A 30 -20.58 -17.14 11.19
CA ARG A 30 -20.11 -16.81 12.53
C ARG A 30 -19.63 -18.10 13.19
N SER A 31 -18.36 -18.18 13.46
CA SER A 31 -17.70 -19.38 13.97
C SER A 31 -16.58 -19.04 14.95
N ASP A 32 -16.18 -20.04 15.74
CA ASP A 32 -15.07 -19.89 16.67
C ASP A 32 -13.73 -19.91 15.95
N VAL A 33 -12.81 -19.06 16.39
CA VAL A 33 -11.40 -19.10 15.98
C VAL A 33 -10.72 -20.24 16.74
N LEU A 34 -10.04 -21.15 16.00
CA LEU A 34 -9.31 -22.30 16.55
C LEU A 34 -10.14 -23.07 17.60
N GLU A 35 -11.38 -23.44 17.21
CA GLU A 35 -12.29 -24.25 18.03
C GLU A 35 -12.58 -23.65 19.44
N GLY A 36 -12.57 -22.32 19.56
CA GLY A 36 -12.83 -21.62 20.81
C GLY A 36 -11.66 -21.56 21.77
N ARG A 37 -10.45 -21.78 21.29
CA ARG A 37 -9.21 -21.60 22.06
C ARG A 37 -9.13 -20.22 22.68
N SER A 38 -8.70 -20.15 23.93
CA SER A 38 -8.50 -18.91 24.67
C SER A 38 -7.14 -18.28 24.35
N PHE A 39 -7.09 -16.94 24.16
CA PHE A 39 -5.90 -16.16 23.86
C PHE A 39 -5.59 -15.23 25.02
N SER A 40 -4.55 -15.55 25.78
CA SER A 40 -4.08 -14.74 26.91
C SER A 40 -5.22 -14.07 27.71
N LYS A 41 -5.23 -12.76 27.82
CA LYS A 41 -6.25 -11.97 28.55
C LYS A 41 -7.55 -11.77 27.78
N SER A 42 -7.53 -11.88 26.45
CA SER A 42 -8.66 -11.60 25.58
C SER A 42 -9.67 -12.74 25.46
N GLY A 43 -9.34 -13.93 25.96
CA GLY A 43 -10.20 -15.11 25.91
C GLY A 43 -10.40 -15.63 24.48
N PRO A 44 -11.48 -16.41 24.22
CA PRO A 44 -11.79 -16.93 22.90
C PRO A 44 -12.15 -15.82 21.91
N TYR A 45 -11.84 -16.05 20.63
CA TYR A 45 -12.23 -15.19 19.52
C TYR A 45 -13.31 -15.84 18.67
N GLU A 46 -14.13 -15.00 18.05
CA GLU A 46 -15.03 -15.39 16.99
C GLU A 46 -14.64 -14.75 15.66
N LYS A 47 -14.87 -15.49 14.58
CA LYS A 47 -14.81 -15.05 13.19
C LYS A 47 -16.21 -14.68 12.72
N ILE A 48 -16.35 -13.53 12.08
CA ILE A 48 -17.58 -13.09 11.44
C ILE A 48 -17.26 -12.75 9.98
N VAL A 49 -17.98 -13.41 9.07
CA VAL A 49 -17.97 -13.06 7.64
C VAL A 49 -19.34 -12.49 7.32
N ALA A 50 -19.36 -11.31 6.72
CA ALA A 50 -20.61 -10.61 6.45
C ALA A 50 -20.60 -9.93 5.08
N ARG A 51 -21.79 -9.64 4.57
CA ARG A 51 -22.06 -8.73 3.48
C ARG A 51 -22.68 -7.46 4.04
N VAL A 52 -22.06 -6.31 3.76
CA VAL A 52 -22.54 -4.98 4.17
C VAL A 52 -23.20 -4.31 2.98
N TRP A 53 -24.42 -3.79 3.18
CA TRP A 53 -25.18 -3.02 2.20
C TRP A 53 -25.20 -1.56 2.62
N PHE A 54 -25.01 -0.69 1.64
CA PHE A 54 -24.95 0.76 1.83
C PHE A 54 -26.01 1.47 1.00
N THR A 55 -26.45 2.61 1.53
CA THR A 55 -27.20 3.62 0.78
C THR A 55 -26.55 4.97 1.02
N LEU A 56 -26.11 5.64 -0.06
CA LEU A 56 -25.50 6.96 0.02
C LEU A 56 -26.39 7.99 -0.65
N ASP A 57 -26.65 9.11 0.04
CA ASP A 57 -27.24 10.29 -0.60
C ASP A 57 -26.15 11.00 -1.43
N PRO A 58 -26.28 11.01 -2.78
CA PRO A 58 -25.29 11.65 -3.65
C PRO A 58 -25.22 13.18 -3.49
N LYS A 59 -26.16 13.80 -2.77
CA LYS A 59 -26.21 15.24 -2.51
C LYS A 59 -25.42 15.64 -1.26
N LEU A 60 -25.10 14.71 -0.37
CA LEU A 60 -24.31 15.01 0.84
C LEU A 60 -22.88 15.36 0.46
N PRO A 61 -22.29 16.43 1.02
CA PRO A 61 -20.92 16.84 0.71
C PRO A 61 -19.89 15.74 0.96
N ALA A 62 -20.06 14.92 2.01
CA ALA A 62 -19.18 13.78 2.31
C ALA A 62 -19.21 12.68 1.23
N ASN A 63 -20.33 12.56 0.49
CA ASN A 63 -20.49 11.56 -0.57
C ASN A 63 -20.12 12.12 -1.95
N GLN A 64 -20.23 13.42 -2.15
CA GLN A 64 -19.75 14.11 -3.38
C GLN A 64 -18.24 14.00 -3.58
N LEU A 65 -17.49 13.57 -2.57
CA LEU A 65 -16.09 13.19 -2.70
C LEU A 65 -15.87 11.99 -3.63
N VAL A 66 -16.89 11.13 -3.77
CA VAL A 66 -16.88 9.98 -4.69
C VAL A 66 -17.15 10.49 -6.11
N ARG A 67 -16.18 10.32 -7.00
CA ARG A 67 -16.31 10.73 -8.41
C ARG A 67 -17.46 9.99 -9.09
N ASP A 68 -18.19 10.70 -9.95
CA ASP A 68 -19.34 10.18 -10.70
C ASP A 68 -20.52 9.68 -9.83
N ILE A 69 -20.57 9.98 -8.54
CA ILE A 69 -21.68 9.54 -7.68
C ILE A 69 -23.03 10.14 -8.11
N ASP A 70 -23.01 11.36 -8.64
CA ASP A 70 -24.18 12.06 -9.20
C ASP A 70 -24.69 11.43 -10.51
N LEU A 71 -23.85 10.64 -11.18
CA LEU A 71 -24.18 9.88 -12.38
C LEU A 71 -24.58 8.44 -12.07
N ALA A 72 -24.51 8.01 -10.81
CA ALA A 72 -24.84 6.66 -10.41
C ALA A 72 -26.33 6.35 -10.57
N VAL A 73 -26.64 5.07 -10.78
CA VAL A 73 -28.00 4.55 -10.65
C VAL A 73 -28.44 4.70 -9.20
N THR A 74 -29.63 5.26 -8.98
CA THR A 74 -30.24 5.43 -7.66
C THR A 74 -31.47 4.55 -7.50
N ASN A 75 -31.82 4.22 -6.25
CA ASN A 75 -33.08 3.58 -5.91
C ASN A 75 -34.28 4.58 -5.96
N ALA A 76 -35.46 4.13 -5.58
CA ALA A 76 -36.67 4.95 -5.58
C ALA A 76 -36.58 6.17 -4.62
N GLU A 77 -35.73 6.10 -3.62
CA GLU A 77 -35.48 7.18 -2.65
C GLU A 77 -34.41 8.18 -3.13
N GLY A 78 -33.82 7.96 -4.31
CA GLY A 78 -32.75 8.77 -4.87
C GLY A 78 -31.36 8.49 -4.27
N LEU A 79 -31.20 7.35 -3.60
CA LEU A 79 -29.95 6.93 -2.94
C LEU A 79 -29.18 5.95 -3.81
N VAL A 80 -27.85 6.03 -3.77
CA VAL A 80 -26.93 5.13 -4.46
C VAL A 80 -26.72 3.88 -3.60
N GLU A 81 -26.98 2.69 -4.18
CA GLU A 81 -26.85 1.42 -3.48
C GLU A 81 -25.62 0.65 -3.96
N PHE A 82 -24.89 0.05 -3.01
CA PHE A 82 -23.78 -0.84 -3.27
C PHE A 82 -23.54 -1.79 -2.09
N SER A 83 -22.67 -2.76 -2.23
CA SER A 83 -22.35 -3.70 -1.15
C SER A 83 -20.90 -4.12 -1.13
N THR A 84 -20.41 -4.55 0.05
CA THR A 84 -19.06 -5.08 0.22
C THR A 84 -18.99 -6.27 1.14
N ASP A 85 -17.93 -7.08 0.99
CA ASP A 85 -17.59 -8.14 1.93
C ASP A 85 -16.88 -7.53 3.16
N LEU A 86 -17.21 -8.05 4.32
CA LEU A 86 -16.60 -7.72 5.60
C LEU A 86 -16.15 -9.01 6.30
N TYR A 87 -14.92 -9.00 6.83
CA TYR A 87 -14.37 -10.08 7.63
C TYR A 87 -13.88 -9.52 8.96
N VAL A 88 -14.29 -10.08 10.08
CA VAL A 88 -13.94 -9.62 11.42
C VAL A 88 -13.46 -10.78 12.27
N LEU A 89 -12.38 -10.57 13.03
CA LEU A 89 -11.97 -11.41 14.14
C LEU A 89 -12.00 -10.56 15.41
N LYS A 90 -12.77 -10.98 16.41
CA LYS A 90 -12.91 -10.21 17.65
C LYS A 90 -12.99 -11.10 18.88
N PRO A 91 -12.64 -10.60 20.08
CA PRO A 91 -12.94 -11.31 21.32
C PRO A 91 -14.43 -11.67 21.38
N ARG A 92 -14.75 -12.91 21.76
CA ARG A 92 -16.13 -13.35 21.95
C ARG A 92 -16.80 -12.51 23.05
N ASP A 93 -16.08 -12.24 24.13
CA ASP A 93 -16.46 -11.29 25.17
C ASP A 93 -15.83 -9.92 24.83
N PRO A 94 -16.62 -8.92 24.37
CA PRO A 94 -16.10 -7.62 23.99
C PRO A 94 -15.39 -6.88 25.13
N SER A 95 -15.75 -7.14 26.40
CA SER A 95 -15.12 -6.50 27.55
C SER A 95 -13.65 -6.89 27.75
N LYS A 96 -13.22 -8.02 27.16
CA LYS A 96 -11.83 -8.50 27.17
C LYS A 96 -10.99 -7.96 26.03
N GLY A 97 -11.60 -7.24 25.09
CA GLY A 97 -10.87 -6.54 24.01
C GLY A 97 -10.14 -5.30 24.53
N ASN A 98 -9.08 -4.89 23.83
CA ASN A 98 -8.32 -3.67 24.17
C ASN A 98 -9.01 -2.36 23.74
N GLY A 99 -10.19 -2.44 23.10
CA GLY A 99 -10.97 -1.31 22.62
C GLY A 99 -10.44 -0.70 21.32
N THR A 100 -9.51 -1.34 20.63
CA THR A 100 -8.92 -0.88 19.37
C THR A 100 -9.42 -1.73 18.20
N LEU A 101 -10.04 -1.08 17.22
CA LEU A 101 -10.25 -1.64 15.90
C LEU A 101 -8.96 -1.48 15.09
N LEU A 102 -8.33 -2.58 14.70
CA LEU A 102 -7.25 -2.59 13.72
C LEU A 102 -7.83 -3.07 12.38
N LEU A 103 -8.05 -2.14 11.46
CA LEU A 103 -8.59 -2.45 10.14
C LEU A 103 -7.46 -2.47 9.12
N GLU A 104 -7.23 -3.64 8.51
CA GLU A 104 -6.41 -3.69 7.31
C GLU A 104 -7.27 -3.41 6.08
N VAL A 105 -6.81 -2.48 5.25
CA VAL A 105 -7.33 -2.32 3.90
C VAL A 105 -6.77 -3.47 3.05
N PRO A 106 -7.59 -4.41 2.57
CA PRO A 106 -7.11 -5.58 1.84
C PRO A 106 -6.35 -5.22 0.57
N ASN A 107 -5.18 -5.80 0.37
CA ASN A 107 -4.46 -5.72 -0.88
C ASN A 107 -5.01 -6.83 -1.80
N ARG A 108 -5.77 -6.43 -2.83
CA ARG A 108 -6.44 -7.34 -3.78
C ARG A 108 -7.32 -8.39 -3.11
N GLY A 109 -8.07 -7.96 -2.08
CA GLY A 109 -9.00 -8.81 -1.35
C GLY A 109 -8.35 -9.80 -0.38
N GLY A 110 -7.02 -9.77 -0.23
CA GLY A 110 -6.26 -10.63 0.68
C GLY A 110 -6.20 -10.10 2.11
N LYS A 111 -5.64 -10.90 3.03
CA LYS A 111 -5.45 -10.58 4.43
C LYS A 111 -3.98 -10.76 4.81
N GLY A 112 -3.25 -9.66 4.98
CA GLY A 112 -1.81 -9.65 5.24
C GLY A 112 -1.41 -9.35 6.69
N MET A 113 -2.31 -8.74 7.45
CA MET A 113 -2.03 -8.21 8.78
C MET A 113 -1.58 -9.30 9.77
N VAL A 114 -2.22 -10.48 9.76
CA VAL A 114 -1.86 -11.58 10.65
C VAL A 114 -0.46 -12.12 10.31
N ASN A 115 -0.16 -12.30 9.02
CA ASN A 115 1.20 -12.66 8.58
C ASN A 115 2.23 -11.61 9.02
N ARG A 116 1.87 -10.33 8.91
CA ARG A 116 2.78 -9.22 9.23
C ARG A 116 3.09 -9.14 10.72
N PHE A 117 2.08 -9.19 11.57
CA PHE A 117 2.24 -8.94 13.01
C PHE A 117 2.24 -10.20 13.89
N CYS A 118 1.92 -11.37 13.36
CA CYS A 118 1.98 -12.62 14.12
C CYS A 118 2.95 -13.64 13.52
N PHE A 119 3.77 -13.27 12.53
CA PHE A 119 4.68 -14.18 11.81
C PHE A 119 3.97 -15.42 11.22
N ALA A 120 2.68 -15.28 10.96
CA ALA A 120 1.82 -16.34 10.48
C ALA A 120 2.15 -16.74 9.04
N ARG A 121 1.68 -17.91 8.62
CA ARG A 121 1.59 -18.24 7.20
C ARG A 121 0.61 -17.29 6.51
N ALA A 122 0.90 -16.89 5.28
CA ALA A 122 -0.04 -16.08 4.49
C ALA A 122 -1.31 -16.90 4.19
N SER A 123 -2.47 -16.36 4.56
CA SER A 123 -3.77 -16.98 4.32
C SER A 123 -4.79 -15.92 3.91
N ILE A 124 -5.65 -16.25 2.93
CA ILE A 124 -6.80 -15.40 2.55
C ILE A 124 -8.04 -15.68 3.41
N ASP A 125 -8.06 -16.80 4.12
CA ASP A 125 -9.07 -17.17 5.13
C ASP A 125 -8.35 -17.92 6.25
N PRO A 126 -7.86 -17.24 7.29
CA PRO A 126 -7.14 -17.89 8.39
C PRO A 126 -8.07 -18.78 9.20
N ILE A 127 -7.74 -20.09 9.24
CA ILE A 127 -8.52 -21.14 9.92
C ILE A 127 -7.61 -21.98 10.82
N LYS A 128 -6.41 -22.35 10.33
CA LYS A 128 -5.49 -23.28 11.01
C LYS A 128 -4.54 -22.53 11.96
N ASP A 129 -3.94 -23.25 12.89
CA ASP A 129 -3.00 -22.68 13.87
C ASP A 129 -1.85 -21.91 13.22
N GLU A 130 -1.26 -22.42 12.13
CA GLU A 130 -0.22 -21.76 11.38
C GLU A 130 -0.65 -20.46 10.69
N ASP A 131 -1.95 -20.27 10.41
CA ASP A 131 -2.50 -19.05 9.84
C ASP A 131 -2.56 -17.90 10.86
N PHE A 132 -2.37 -18.19 12.15
CA PHE A 132 -2.33 -17.22 13.23
C PHE A 132 -0.94 -17.02 13.84
N GLY A 133 0.05 -17.80 13.42
CA GLY A 133 1.44 -17.69 13.86
C GLY A 133 1.59 -17.71 15.38
N ASP A 134 2.24 -16.71 15.97
CA ASP A 134 2.38 -16.58 17.43
C ASP A 134 1.16 -15.92 18.13
N LYS A 135 0.10 -15.62 17.40
CA LYS A 135 -1.19 -15.12 17.89
C LYS A 135 -1.14 -13.75 18.61
N TRP A 136 -0.04 -13.02 18.48
CA TRP A 136 0.20 -11.79 19.22
C TRP A 136 -0.96 -10.77 19.16
N LEU A 137 -1.54 -10.52 17.98
CA LEU A 137 -2.67 -9.58 17.84
C LEU A 137 -3.90 -10.04 18.63
N LEU A 138 -4.15 -11.34 18.71
CA LEU A 138 -5.27 -11.92 19.46
C LEU A 138 -4.99 -11.85 20.96
N ASP A 139 -3.78 -12.19 21.39
CA ASP A 139 -3.34 -12.08 22.79
C ASP A 139 -3.46 -10.64 23.33
N GLU A 140 -3.21 -9.63 22.49
CA GLU A 140 -3.35 -8.22 22.83
C GLU A 140 -4.78 -7.70 22.79
N GLY A 141 -5.74 -8.49 22.35
CA GLY A 141 -7.17 -8.18 22.40
C GLY A 141 -7.67 -7.22 21.31
N TYR A 142 -6.99 -7.13 20.17
CA TYR A 142 -7.48 -6.32 19.05
C TYR A 142 -8.75 -6.90 18.42
N THR A 143 -9.66 -6.02 18.01
CA THR A 143 -10.65 -6.37 16.98
C THR A 143 -10.01 -6.12 15.61
N LEU A 144 -9.90 -7.19 14.82
CA LEU A 144 -9.31 -7.16 13.49
C LEU A 144 -10.41 -7.13 12.44
N ALA A 145 -10.31 -6.23 11.45
CA ALA A 145 -11.31 -6.15 10.39
C ALA A 145 -10.67 -5.96 9.01
N TRP A 146 -11.37 -6.45 7.98
CA TRP A 146 -11.03 -6.31 6.56
C TRP A 146 -12.29 -6.01 5.77
N VAL A 147 -12.24 -4.97 4.91
CA VAL A 147 -13.35 -4.51 4.07
C VAL A 147 -12.99 -4.66 2.61
N GLY A 148 -13.79 -5.36 1.83
CA GLY A 148 -13.62 -5.48 0.39
C GLY A 148 -13.85 -4.14 -0.30
N TRP A 149 -12.80 -3.43 -0.72
CA TRP A 149 -12.91 -2.11 -1.32
C TRP A 149 -12.70 -2.11 -2.84
N GLN A 150 -12.23 -3.23 -3.40
CA GLN A 150 -11.92 -3.38 -4.81
C GLN A 150 -13.03 -4.16 -5.52
N TRP A 151 -13.43 -3.68 -6.69
CA TRP A 151 -14.47 -4.32 -7.51
C TRP A 151 -13.88 -5.30 -8.53
N ASP A 152 -12.63 -5.04 -8.97
CA ASP A 152 -11.93 -5.69 -10.08
C ASP A 152 -11.03 -6.86 -9.64
N VAL A 153 -11.23 -7.38 -8.45
CA VAL A 153 -10.58 -8.60 -7.97
C VAL A 153 -11.37 -9.86 -8.35
N PRO A 154 -10.70 -11.02 -8.54
CA PRO A 154 -11.37 -12.27 -8.90
C PRO A 154 -12.47 -12.67 -7.90
N ASN A 155 -13.60 -13.16 -8.42
CA ASN A 155 -14.67 -13.68 -7.60
C ASN A 155 -14.36 -15.13 -7.19
N ARG A 156 -13.69 -15.32 -6.06
CA ARG A 156 -13.31 -16.63 -5.51
C ARG A 156 -13.41 -16.64 -3.98
N PRO A 157 -13.60 -17.78 -3.35
CA PRO A 157 -13.69 -17.90 -1.89
C PRO A 157 -12.51 -17.23 -1.17
N GLY A 158 -12.80 -16.53 -0.08
CA GLY A 158 -11.80 -15.85 0.76
C GLY A 158 -11.31 -14.49 0.25
N VAL A 159 -11.50 -14.17 -1.04
CA VAL A 159 -11.18 -12.85 -1.61
C VAL A 159 -12.30 -11.87 -1.31
N LEU A 160 -11.97 -10.81 -0.57
CA LEU A 160 -12.94 -9.77 -0.23
C LEU A 160 -13.07 -8.78 -1.38
N ARG A 161 -14.30 -8.49 -1.77
CA ARG A 161 -14.60 -7.62 -2.91
C ARG A 161 -15.80 -6.72 -2.66
N MET A 162 -15.87 -5.65 -3.43
CA MET A 162 -17.01 -4.74 -3.49
C MET A 162 -17.86 -5.05 -4.74
N LYS A 163 -19.19 -4.86 -4.62
CA LYS A 163 -20.09 -4.75 -5.76
C LYS A 163 -20.51 -3.28 -5.87
N PRO A 164 -19.88 -2.48 -6.76
CA PRO A 164 -20.12 -1.06 -6.89
C PRO A 164 -21.46 -0.78 -7.59
N ALA A 165 -21.97 0.44 -7.44
CA ALA A 165 -23.06 0.94 -8.25
C ALA A 165 -22.61 1.14 -9.70
N ALA A 166 -23.52 0.87 -10.64
CA ALA A 166 -23.35 1.21 -12.04
C ALA A 166 -23.66 2.70 -12.29
N LEU A 167 -23.11 3.26 -13.37
CA LEU A 167 -23.54 4.56 -13.86
C LEU A 167 -24.78 4.41 -14.75
N ARG A 168 -25.58 5.49 -14.81
CA ARG A 168 -26.81 5.52 -15.60
C ARG A 168 -26.50 5.37 -17.09
N SER A 169 -27.28 4.59 -17.79
CA SER A 169 -27.12 4.33 -19.24
C SER A 169 -27.67 5.43 -20.13
N ASP A 170 -28.50 6.34 -19.60
CA ASP A 170 -29.08 7.48 -20.31
C ASP A 170 -28.12 8.69 -20.46
N VAL A 171 -26.97 8.63 -19.78
CA VAL A 171 -25.92 9.65 -19.87
C VAL A 171 -24.79 9.15 -20.77
N PRO A 172 -24.39 9.93 -21.79
CA PRO A 172 -23.20 9.62 -22.58
C PRO A 172 -21.96 9.63 -21.68
N ILE A 173 -21.34 8.47 -21.45
CA ILE A 173 -20.18 8.33 -20.60
C ILE A 173 -18.99 7.96 -21.47
N ALA A 174 -17.98 8.83 -21.45
CA ALA A 174 -16.74 8.62 -22.18
C ALA A 174 -15.57 8.43 -21.21
N GLY A 175 -14.50 7.85 -21.72
CA GLY A 175 -13.22 7.74 -21.06
C GLY A 175 -12.35 6.71 -21.77
N LEU A 176 -11.08 7.06 -21.91
CA LEU A 176 -10.08 6.16 -22.46
C LEU A 176 -9.49 5.29 -21.36
N VAL A 177 -9.26 4.03 -21.71
CA VAL A 177 -8.58 3.05 -20.86
C VAL A 177 -7.33 2.59 -21.60
N ARG A 178 -6.25 2.39 -20.87
CA ARG A 178 -5.02 1.84 -21.40
C ARG A 178 -4.59 0.64 -20.56
N SER A 179 -4.41 -0.50 -21.24
CA SER A 179 -3.73 -1.67 -20.69
C SER A 179 -2.27 -1.64 -21.10
N GLU A 180 -1.36 -1.84 -20.15
CA GLU A 180 0.08 -1.98 -20.37
C GLU A 180 0.49 -3.40 -20.00
N PHE A 181 1.29 -4.02 -20.83
CA PHE A 181 1.83 -5.34 -20.53
C PHE A 181 3.22 -5.52 -21.11
N ILE A 182 4.06 -6.26 -20.40
CA ILE A 182 5.42 -6.60 -20.76
C ILE A 182 5.55 -8.11 -20.60
N PRO A 183 5.51 -8.86 -21.70
CA PRO A 183 5.63 -10.31 -21.65
C PRO A 183 7.02 -10.73 -21.14
N GLU A 184 7.09 -11.79 -20.37
CA GLU A 184 8.35 -12.41 -19.94
C GLU A 184 8.87 -13.44 -20.93
N HIS A 185 7.97 -13.93 -21.81
CA HIS A 185 8.26 -14.89 -22.88
C HIS A 185 7.46 -14.50 -24.12
N LEU A 186 7.85 -15.04 -25.29
CA LEU A 186 7.04 -14.92 -26.50
C LEU A 186 5.66 -15.55 -26.25
N THR A 187 4.61 -14.77 -26.39
CA THR A 187 3.23 -15.22 -26.20
C THR A 187 2.30 -14.65 -27.26
N LYS A 188 1.26 -15.38 -27.61
CA LYS A 188 0.27 -14.93 -28.62
C LYS A 188 -0.94 -14.23 -27.99
N ARG A 189 -1.10 -14.27 -26.66
CA ARG A 189 -2.21 -13.69 -25.93
C ARG A 189 -1.72 -12.90 -24.71
N MET A 190 -2.34 -11.77 -24.46
CA MET A 190 -2.11 -10.96 -23.26
C MET A 190 -3.44 -10.53 -22.66
N PRO A 191 -3.61 -10.65 -21.32
CA PRO A 191 -4.81 -10.18 -20.65
C PRO A 191 -4.88 -8.65 -20.64
N LEU A 192 -6.10 -8.10 -20.75
CA LEU A 192 -6.34 -6.66 -20.60
C LEU A 192 -6.32 -6.22 -19.12
N GLY A 193 -6.71 -7.11 -18.21
CA GLY A 193 -6.58 -6.87 -16.76
C GLY A 193 -5.15 -7.12 -16.28
N ASP A 194 -4.74 -6.41 -15.23
CA ASP A 194 -3.42 -6.56 -14.63
C ASP A 194 -3.36 -7.82 -13.75
N ARG A 195 -2.38 -8.70 -13.99
CA ARG A 195 -2.11 -9.92 -13.18
C ARG A 195 -3.33 -10.82 -12.96
N GLY A 196 -4.15 -11.01 -13.98
CA GLY A 196 -5.35 -11.85 -13.92
C GLY A 196 -6.54 -11.22 -13.19
N HIS A 197 -6.48 -9.91 -12.89
CA HIS A 197 -7.63 -9.17 -12.40
C HIS A 197 -8.60 -8.83 -13.54
N VAL A 198 -9.85 -8.53 -13.16
CA VAL A 198 -10.91 -8.26 -14.13
C VAL A 198 -10.61 -6.97 -14.90
N PRO A 199 -10.62 -6.99 -16.24
CA PRO A 199 -10.41 -5.79 -17.03
C PRO A 199 -11.61 -4.84 -16.96
N VAL A 200 -11.37 -3.59 -17.30
CA VAL A 200 -12.46 -2.64 -17.57
C VAL A 200 -13.16 -3.07 -18.85
N PRO A 201 -14.51 -3.13 -18.89
CA PRO A 201 -15.26 -3.55 -20.06
C PRO A 201 -14.89 -2.74 -21.30
N LEU A 202 -14.70 -3.44 -22.43
CA LEU A 202 -14.32 -2.87 -23.70
C LEU A 202 -15.56 -2.30 -24.42
N GLY A 203 -15.57 -1.01 -24.72
CA GLY A 203 -16.57 -0.38 -25.59
C GLY A 203 -16.15 -0.43 -27.06
N LYS A 204 -14.96 0.14 -27.37
CA LYS A 204 -14.41 0.19 -28.72
C LYS A 204 -12.89 0.07 -28.65
N ALA A 205 -12.33 -0.84 -29.43
CA ALA A 205 -10.89 -0.93 -29.59
C ALA A 205 -10.38 0.21 -30.48
N LEU A 206 -9.29 0.87 -30.07
CA LEU A 206 -8.71 1.98 -30.80
C LEU A 206 -7.38 1.61 -31.44
N ARG A 207 -6.37 1.22 -30.62
CA ARG A 207 -5.04 0.93 -31.14
C ARG A 207 -4.21 0.05 -30.21
N LEU A 208 -3.28 -0.68 -30.82
CA LEU A 208 -2.18 -1.35 -30.14
C LEU A 208 -0.86 -0.72 -30.58
N SER A 209 0.03 -0.48 -29.64
CA SER A 209 1.37 0.02 -29.93
C SER A 209 2.43 -0.69 -29.09
N VAL A 210 3.70 -0.55 -29.47
CA VAL A 210 4.85 -1.17 -28.80
C VAL A 210 6.02 -0.21 -28.73
N ARG A 211 6.79 -0.29 -27.63
CA ARG A 211 8.07 0.40 -27.46
C ARG A 211 9.06 -0.49 -26.71
N ASP A 212 10.36 -0.20 -26.87
CA ASP A 212 11.42 -1.00 -26.23
C ASP A 212 11.70 -0.57 -24.78
N SER A 213 11.38 0.68 -24.45
CA SER A 213 11.47 1.21 -23.07
C SER A 213 10.46 2.34 -22.87
N ALA A 214 10.34 2.83 -21.65
CA ALA A 214 9.48 3.97 -21.34
C ALA A 214 9.88 5.26 -22.08
N GLU A 215 11.15 5.40 -22.40
CA GLU A 215 11.76 6.56 -23.08
C GLU A 215 11.75 6.40 -24.60
N ALA A 216 11.59 5.18 -25.12
CA ALA A 216 11.60 4.91 -26.56
C ALA A 216 10.31 5.41 -27.23
N SER A 217 10.43 5.75 -28.51
CA SER A 217 9.28 6.09 -29.35
C SER A 217 8.33 4.92 -29.47
N SER A 218 7.04 5.21 -29.40
CA SER A 218 5.97 4.20 -29.60
C SER A 218 5.75 3.96 -31.10
N LEU A 219 5.65 2.69 -31.48
CA LEU A 219 5.32 2.25 -32.83
C LEU A 219 3.93 1.62 -32.82
N GLU A 220 3.03 2.11 -33.66
CA GLU A 220 1.70 1.53 -33.80
C GLU A 220 1.78 0.21 -34.56
N ILE A 221 1.06 -0.79 -34.05
CA ILE A 221 0.91 -2.10 -34.69
C ILE A 221 -0.36 -2.08 -35.55
N PRO A 222 -0.29 -2.30 -36.86
CA PRO A 222 -1.46 -2.30 -37.75
C PRO A 222 -2.58 -3.22 -37.24
N SER A 223 -3.83 -2.78 -37.31
CA SER A 223 -5.00 -3.51 -36.79
C SER A 223 -5.19 -4.89 -37.46
N ALA A 224 -4.66 -5.10 -38.67
CA ALA A 224 -4.67 -6.40 -39.31
C ALA A 224 -3.76 -7.45 -38.64
N LYS A 225 -2.85 -7.04 -37.72
CA LYS A 225 -1.91 -7.94 -37.04
C LYS A 225 -2.36 -8.38 -35.66
N TRP A 226 -3.48 -7.88 -35.16
CA TRP A 226 -4.00 -8.20 -33.82
C TRP A 226 -5.52 -8.19 -33.81
N LYS A 227 -6.10 -8.81 -32.80
CA LYS A 227 -7.55 -8.74 -32.55
C LYS A 227 -7.82 -8.84 -31.04
N VAL A 228 -8.97 -8.36 -30.61
CA VAL A 228 -9.51 -8.67 -29.29
C VAL A 228 -10.05 -10.11 -29.32
N ALA A 229 -9.76 -10.89 -28.29
CA ALA A 229 -10.27 -12.24 -28.13
C ALA A 229 -11.80 -12.25 -27.96
N GLU A 230 -12.45 -13.39 -28.26
CA GLU A 230 -13.90 -13.52 -28.17
C GLU A 230 -14.45 -13.22 -26.76
N ASN A 231 -13.69 -13.54 -25.70
CA ASN A 231 -14.05 -13.23 -24.32
C ASN A 231 -13.97 -11.73 -23.98
N SER A 232 -13.43 -10.88 -24.87
CA SER A 232 -13.18 -9.45 -24.64
C SER A 232 -12.28 -9.13 -23.44
N GLU A 233 -11.55 -10.11 -22.91
CA GLU A 233 -10.65 -9.98 -21.77
C GLU A 233 -9.17 -10.04 -22.15
N GLU A 234 -8.89 -10.46 -23.40
CA GLU A 234 -7.52 -10.63 -23.91
C GLU A 234 -7.36 -9.98 -25.28
N ILE A 235 -6.11 -9.67 -25.61
CA ILE A 235 -5.68 -9.31 -26.96
C ILE A 235 -4.82 -10.41 -27.55
N GLU A 236 -5.04 -10.74 -28.83
CA GLU A 236 -4.32 -11.77 -29.58
C GLU A 236 -3.49 -11.15 -30.69
N MET A 237 -2.27 -11.65 -30.87
CA MET A 237 -1.37 -11.29 -31.95
C MET A 237 -0.73 -12.58 -32.51
N PRO A 238 -1.07 -13.00 -33.73
CA PRO A 238 -0.57 -14.26 -34.33
C PRO A 238 0.95 -14.33 -34.37
N ASP A 239 1.63 -13.21 -34.70
CA ASP A 239 3.09 -13.10 -34.73
C ASP A 239 3.73 -13.15 -33.33
N GLY A 240 2.93 -13.01 -32.27
CA GLY A 240 3.32 -13.05 -30.87
C GLY A 240 3.85 -11.70 -30.31
N PHE A 241 3.63 -11.53 -29.03
CA PHE A 241 4.17 -10.43 -28.22
C PHE A 241 5.58 -10.82 -27.74
N GLN A 242 6.57 -10.02 -28.08
CA GLN A 242 7.99 -10.29 -27.76
C GLN A 242 8.32 -9.99 -26.31
N ALA A 243 9.12 -10.84 -25.68
CA ALA A 243 9.58 -10.67 -24.31
C ALA A 243 10.32 -9.35 -24.08
N GLY A 244 10.04 -8.69 -22.95
CA GLY A 244 10.74 -7.48 -22.50
C GLY A 244 10.32 -6.19 -23.20
N ARG A 245 9.42 -6.22 -24.18
CA ARG A 245 8.89 -5.01 -24.83
C ARG A 245 7.62 -4.54 -24.14
N LEU A 246 7.43 -3.22 -24.08
CA LEU A 246 6.25 -2.57 -23.51
C LEU A 246 5.17 -2.44 -24.60
N TYR A 247 4.08 -3.15 -24.46
CA TYR A 247 2.88 -3.03 -25.29
C TYR A 247 1.83 -2.18 -24.59
N GLU A 248 1.13 -1.37 -25.36
CA GLU A 248 0.08 -0.47 -24.88
C GLU A 248 -1.16 -0.64 -25.77
N PHE A 249 -2.26 -1.10 -25.17
CA PHE A 249 -3.55 -1.21 -25.82
C PHE A 249 -4.48 -0.14 -25.28
N VAL A 250 -4.92 0.75 -26.17
CA VAL A 250 -5.85 1.86 -25.82
C VAL A 250 -7.23 1.56 -26.40
N TYR A 251 -8.24 1.73 -25.57
CA TYR A 251 -9.64 1.52 -25.95
C TYR A 251 -10.58 2.48 -25.23
N GLU A 252 -11.80 2.64 -25.73
CA GLU A 252 -12.88 3.28 -25.00
C GLU A 252 -13.44 2.29 -23.98
N GLY A 253 -13.64 2.74 -22.74
CA GLY A 253 -14.29 1.93 -21.71
C GLY A 253 -15.80 1.86 -21.93
N ALA A 254 -16.43 0.76 -21.49
CA ALA A 254 -17.87 0.58 -21.50
C ALA A 254 -18.37 0.28 -20.08
N SER A 255 -19.69 0.41 -19.88
CA SER A 255 -20.38 0.02 -18.64
C SER A 255 -19.65 0.46 -17.35
N PRO A 256 -19.34 1.76 -17.20
CA PRO A 256 -18.57 2.22 -16.06
C PRO A 256 -19.31 2.01 -14.74
N VAL A 257 -18.51 1.79 -13.70
CA VAL A 257 -18.98 1.67 -12.32
C VAL A 257 -18.41 2.81 -11.49
N VAL A 258 -19.06 3.12 -10.37
CA VAL A 258 -18.58 4.13 -9.43
C VAL A 258 -17.43 3.55 -8.60
N THR A 259 -16.20 3.73 -9.07
CA THR A 259 -15.00 3.09 -8.49
C THR A 259 -14.63 3.62 -7.11
N GLY A 260 -14.87 4.93 -6.85
CA GLY A 260 -14.54 5.61 -5.59
C GLY A 260 -15.36 5.13 -4.39
N LEU A 261 -16.43 4.34 -4.59
CA LEU A 261 -17.24 3.77 -3.50
C LEU A 261 -16.43 2.91 -2.53
N GLY A 262 -15.27 2.40 -2.96
CA GLY A 262 -14.36 1.68 -2.05
C GLY A 262 -13.84 2.55 -0.89
N LEU A 263 -13.61 3.85 -1.14
CA LEU A 263 -13.21 4.82 -0.11
C LEU A 263 -14.36 5.08 0.88
N ALA A 264 -15.58 5.25 0.36
CA ALA A 264 -16.79 5.40 1.17
C ALA A 264 -17.06 4.12 1.99
N ALA A 265 -16.93 2.93 1.39
CA ALA A 265 -17.12 1.67 2.10
C ALA A 265 -16.24 1.54 3.34
N VAL A 266 -14.94 1.84 3.22
CA VAL A 266 -14.01 1.79 4.35
C VAL A 266 -14.36 2.86 5.40
N ARG A 267 -14.65 4.11 4.96
CA ARG A 267 -15.11 5.19 5.84
C ARG A 267 -16.31 4.76 6.69
N ASP A 268 -17.34 4.27 6.03
CA ASP A 268 -18.64 4.03 6.64
C ASP A 268 -18.68 2.75 7.49
N VAL A 269 -17.94 1.70 7.11
CA VAL A 269 -17.78 0.51 7.96
C VAL A 269 -17.04 0.87 9.25
N VAL A 270 -15.95 1.65 9.19
CA VAL A 270 -15.23 2.06 10.40
C VAL A 270 -16.10 2.93 11.30
N SER A 271 -16.83 3.89 10.71
CA SER A 271 -17.78 4.73 11.44
C SER A 271 -18.87 3.89 12.10
N TYR A 272 -19.47 2.94 11.37
CA TYR A 272 -20.46 2.00 11.89
C TYR A 272 -19.91 1.17 13.06
N LEU A 273 -18.72 0.58 12.93
CA LEU A 273 -18.11 -0.24 13.97
C LEU A 273 -17.78 0.56 15.24
N LYS A 274 -17.41 1.85 15.11
CA LYS A 274 -17.08 2.73 16.25
C LYS A 274 -18.29 3.35 16.92
N HIS A 275 -19.28 3.76 16.14
CA HIS A 275 -20.35 4.63 16.62
C HIS A 275 -21.73 3.96 16.63
N GLY A 276 -21.85 2.81 15.98
CA GLY A 276 -23.15 2.19 15.71
C GLY A 276 -23.94 2.98 14.66
N GLY A 277 -25.06 2.49 14.27
CA GLY A 277 -25.98 3.10 13.30
C GLY A 277 -26.70 2.02 12.49
N GLY A 278 -28.00 2.20 12.26
CA GLY A 278 -28.86 1.20 11.66
C GLY A 278 -29.45 0.22 12.67
N ASP A 279 -30.44 -0.51 12.23
CA ASP A 279 -31.26 -1.39 13.08
C ASP A 279 -30.56 -2.69 13.48
N ASP A 280 -29.34 -2.95 12.96
CA ASP A 280 -28.69 -4.25 13.11
C ASP A 280 -27.38 -4.17 13.90
N VAL A 281 -27.51 -4.21 15.24
CA VAL A 281 -26.39 -4.30 16.19
C VAL A 281 -25.80 -5.72 16.26
N ALA A 282 -26.33 -6.66 15.47
CA ALA A 282 -26.00 -8.10 15.52
C ALA A 282 -24.52 -8.40 15.25
N LEU A 283 -23.80 -7.54 14.52
CA LEU A 283 -22.39 -7.75 14.21
C LEU A 283 -21.49 -7.75 15.44
N LEU A 284 -21.71 -6.78 16.36
CA LEU A 284 -20.87 -6.57 17.54
C LEU A 284 -21.59 -6.91 18.86
N ASN A 285 -22.81 -7.43 18.82
CA ASN A 285 -23.75 -7.58 19.93
C ASN A 285 -24.20 -6.23 20.55
N ASP A 286 -25.06 -6.24 21.55
CA ASP A 286 -25.58 -5.05 22.24
C ASP A 286 -24.51 -4.17 22.90
N GLN A 287 -23.24 -4.59 22.87
CA GLN A 287 -22.08 -3.89 23.41
C GLN A 287 -21.23 -3.25 22.31
N SER A 288 -21.82 -2.83 21.20
CA SER A 288 -21.14 -2.22 20.03
C SER A 288 -20.21 -1.05 20.37
N ARG A 289 -20.37 -0.42 21.55
CA ARG A 289 -19.57 0.73 22.02
C ARG A 289 -18.28 0.36 22.73
N TYR A 290 -17.84 -0.88 22.75
CA TYR A 290 -16.57 -1.25 23.36
C TYR A 290 -15.36 -0.76 22.54
N LEU A 291 -15.52 -0.58 21.23
CA LEU A 291 -14.50 0.02 20.40
C LEU A 291 -14.39 1.52 20.67
N LYS A 292 -13.23 1.96 21.12
CA LYS A 292 -12.94 3.35 21.51
C LYS A 292 -12.14 4.09 20.47
N ARG A 293 -11.41 3.36 19.62
CA ARG A 293 -10.48 3.91 18.62
C ARG A 293 -10.30 2.97 17.45
N SER A 294 -9.80 3.52 16.36
CA SER A 294 -9.52 2.77 15.13
C SER A 294 -8.16 3.12 14.55
N ILE A 295 -7.46 2.11 14.08
CA ILE A 295 -6.20 2.23 13.34
C ILE A 295 -6.40 1.58 11.98
N GLY A 296 -6.19 2.36 10.91
CA GLY A 296 -6.16 1.86 9.53
C GLY A 296 -4.76 1.43 9.16
N PHE A 297 -4.60 0.20 8.70
CA PHE A 297 -3.33 -0.36 8.25
C PHE A 297 -3.43 -0.76 6.78
N GLY A 298 -2.40 -0.46 5.99
CA GLY A 298 -2.37 -0.83 4.57
C GLY A 298 -0.96 -1.05 4.06
N ILE A 299 -0.76 -2.17 3.36
CA ILE A 299 0.53 -2.56 2.79
C ILE A 299 0.54 -2.23 1.30
N SER A 300 1.59 -1.56 0.79
CA SER A 300 1.81 -1.34 -0.65
C SER A 300 0.66 -0.56 -1.30
N GLN A 301 -0.12 -1.17 -2.20
CA GLN A 301 -1.30 -0.57 -2.81
C GLN A 301 -2.30 -0.07 -1.76
N SER A 302 -2.51 -0.82 -0.70
CA SER A 302 -3.41 -0.44 0.40
C SER A 302 -2.83 0.69 1.27
N GLY A 303 -1.51 0.82 1.38
CA GLY A 303 -0.86 2.00 1.92
C GLY A 303 -1.13 3.24 1.06
N ARG A 304 -1.09 3.11 -0.27
CA ARG A 304 -1.50 4.19 -1.19
C ARG A 304 -3.00 4.51 -1.10
N PHE A 305 -3.84 3.48 -0.86
CA PHE A 305 -5.27 3.70 -0.59
C PHE A 305 -5.48 4.58 0.64
N LEU A 306 -4.82 4.29 1.76
CA LEU A 306 -4.93 5.11 2.97
C LEU A 306 -4.42 6.54 2.75
N ARG A 307 -3.34 6.73 1.99
CA ARG A 307 -2.89 8.07 1.59
C ARG A 307 -3.94 8.79 0.72
N THR A 308 -4.58 8.07 -0.20
CA THR A 308 -5.67 8.60 -1.03
C THR A 308 -6.90 8.94 -0.18
N LEU A 309 -7.27 8.09 0.76
CA LEU A 309 -8.38 8.30 1.69
C LEU A 309 -8.19 9.60 2.48
N LEU A 310 -7.00 9.85 3.01
CA LEU A 310 -6.67 11.09 3.72
C LEU A 310 -6.72 12.30 2.80
N TYR A 311 -6.09 12.21 1.63
CA TYR A 311 -6.03 13.29 0.66
C TYR A 311 -7.40 13.69 0.12
N GLU A 312 -8.24 12.72 -0.20
CA GLU A 312 -9.60 12.97 -0.73
C GLU A 312 -10.60 13.41 0.37
N GLY A 313 -10.22 13.32 1.66
CA GLY A 313 -11.04 13.80 2.78
C GLY A 313 -11.94 12.75 3.43
N PHE A 314 -11.79 11.47 3.09
CA PHE A 314 -12.62 10.39 3.63
C PHE A 314 -12.31 10.00 5.09
N ASN A 315 -11.40 10.69 5.78
CA ASN A 315 -11.23 10.49 7.23
C ASN A 315 -12.30 11.22 8.06
N SER A 316 -13.24 11.89 7.40
CA SER A 316 -14.46 12.44 7.98
C SER A 316 -15.66 11.65 7.50
N ASP A 317 -16.52 11.17 8.41
CA ASP A 317 -17.77 10.51 8.03
C ASP A 317 -18.88 11.53 7.67
N GLU A 318 -20.07 11.05 7.32
CA GLU A 318 -21.21 11.92 6.95
C GLU A 318 -21.65 12.89 8.06
N GLN A 319 -21.30 12.62 9.32
CA GLN A 319 -21.57 13.45 10.48
C GLN A 319 -20.36 14.31 10.90
N GLY A 320 -19.29 14.33 10.12
CA GLY A 320 -18.07 15.08 10.41
C GLY A 320 -17.18 14.42 11.49
N ARG A 321 -17.46 13.18 11.91
CA ARG A 321 -16.68 12.49 12.93
C ARG A 321 -15.43 11.86 12.33
N LYS A 322 -14.37 11.82 13.13
CA LYS A 322 -13.11 11.19 12.73
C LYS A 322 -13.26 9.68 12.55
N VAL A 323 -12.93 9.19 11.34
CA VAL A 323 -12.97 7.77 10.99
C VAL A 323 -11.81 7.02 11.64
N PHE A 324 -10.59 7.26 11.21
CA PHE A 324 -9.38 6.68 11.80
C PHE A 324 -8.71 7.65 12.76
N ASP A 325 -8.40 7.16 13.96
CA ASP A 325 -7.60 7.89 14.97
C ASP A 325 -6.11 7.72 14.70
N GLY A 326 -5.72 6.56 14.17
CA GLY A 326 -4.38 6.25 13.67
C GLY A 326 -4.43 5.71 12.24
N VAL A 327 -3.42 6.01 11.44
CA VAL A 327 -3.25 5.45 10.08
C VAL A 327 -1.81 5.01 9.91
N TRP A 328 -1.61 3.83 9.32
CA TRP A 328 -0.30 3.33 8.96
C TRP A 328 -0.26 2.89 7.50
N ALA A 329 0.42 3.67 6.67
CA ALA A 329 0.71 3.34 5.28
C ALA A 329 2.11 2.71 5.18
N ASP A 330 2.16 1.38 5.05
CA ASP A 330 3.38 0.59 4.95
C ASP A 330 3.77 0.39 3.49
N VAL A 331 5.03 0.64 3.16
CA VAL A 331 5.67 0.47 1.82
C VAL A 331 4.83 1.00 0.65
N GLY A 332 4.11 2.11 0.86
CA GLY A 332 3.32 2.78 -0.17
C GLY A 332 4.15 3.62 -1.16
N GLY A 333 5.39 3.98 -0.80
CA GLY A 333 6.21 4.95 -1.53
C GLY A 333 5.60 6.34 -1.55
N ALA A 334 5.94 7.17 -2.53
CA ALA A 334 5.40 8.52 -2.67
C ALA A 334 3.94 8.52 -3.14
N GLY A 335 3.49 7.45 -3.78
CA GLY A 335 2.24 7.41 -4.52
C GLY A 335 0.99 7.52 -3.67
N ARG A 336 -0.03 8.10 -4.30
CA ARG A 336 -1.44 7.85 -4.04
C ARG A 336 -1.94 6.92 -5.14
N GLY A 337 -3.06 6.26 -4.98
CA GLY A 337 -3.62 5.41 -6.04
C GLY A 337 -4.66 6.15 -6.88
N SER A 338 -4.91 5.65 -8.08
CA SER A 338 -6.00 6.11 -8.95
C SER A 338 -7.28 5.34 -8.61
N PHE A 339 -7.77 5.50 -7.37
CA PHE A 339 -8.89 4.70 -6.86
C PHE A 339 -10.24 5.41 -6.96
N ASN A 340 -10.24 6.71 -7.30
CA ASN A 340 -11.42 7.57 -7.36
C ASN A 340 -11.51 8.26 -8.74
N PHE A 341 -11.36 7.49 -9.80
CA PHE A 341 -11.47 7.97 -11.18
C PHE A 341 -12.39 7.04 -11.97
N ARG A 342 -13.06 7.59 -13.01
CA ARG A 342 -13.84 6.78 -13.93
C ARG A 342 -12.93 5.77 -14.62
N TYR A 343 -13.37 4.53 -14.74
CA TYR A 343 -12.58 3.42 -15.25
C TYR A 343 -11.28 3.13 -14.45
N ALA A 344 -11.21 3.57 -13.19
CA ALA A 344 -10.08 3.20 -12.36
C ALA A 344 -10.01 1.69 -12.18
N GLN A 345 -8.80 1.19 -12.30
CA GLN A 345 -8.48 -0.23 -12.09
C GLN A 345 -7.88 -0.34 -10.68
N ALA A 346 -8.76 -0.46 -9.68
CA ALA A 346 -8.39 -0.37 -8.27
C ALA A 346 -7.37 -1.43 -7.84
N SER A 347 -7.39 -2.61 -8.47
CA SER A 347 -6.45 -3.70 -8.22
C SER A 347 -5.13 -3.59 -9.00
N ARG A 348 -5.04 -2.65 -9.97
CA ARG A 348 -3.88 -2.53 -10.84
C ARG A 348 -2.61 -2.20 -10.06
N ASP A 349 -1.55 -2.86 -10.44
CA ASP A 349 -0.24 -2.64 -9.86
C ASP A 349 0.41 -1.37 -10.45
N GLY A 350 1.19 -0.70 -9.66
CA GLY A 350 2.00 0.42 -10.09
C GLY A 350 3.50 0.08 -10.05
N ASN A 351 3.90 -1.16 -10.35
CA ASN A 351 5.31 -1.51 -10.30
C ASN A 351 6.13 -0.79 -11.40
N PRO A 352 7.44 -0.63 -11.20
CA PRO A 352 8.25 0.24 -12.07
C PRO A 352 8.35 -0.25 -13.51
N TRP A 353 8.17 -1.54 -13.74
CA TRP A 353 8.39 -2.11 -15.05
C TRP A 353 7.09 -2.37 -15.83
N THR A 354 6.01 -2.80 -15.19
CA THR A 354 4.78 -3.24 -15.88
C THR A 354 3.68 -2.18 -15.95
N ASN A 355 3.78 -1.08 -15.22
CA ASN A 355 2.78 0.01 -15.18
C ASN A 355 3.48 1.36 -15.23
N VAL A 356 4.16 1.65 -16.34
CA VAL A 356 5.06 2.81 -16.47
C VAL A 356 4.30 4.13 -16.45
N PHE A 357 3.15 4.19 -17.11
CA PHE A 357 2.36 5.41 -17.28
C PHE A 357 1.02 5.37 -16.52
N TYR A 358 0.82 4.42 -15.60
CA TYR A 358 -0.37 4.42 -14.78
C TYR A 358 -0.25 5.45 -13.64
N PRO A 359 -1.30 6.25 -13.37
CA PRO A 359 -1.20 7.41 -12.47
C PRO A 359 -1.21 7.00 -10.99
N THR A 360 -0.06 6.58 -10.46
CA THR A 360 0.12 6.22 -9.05
C THR A 360 0.94 7.24 -8.27
N ASP A 361 1.86 7.93 -8.92
CA ASP A 361 2.81 8.85 -8.27
C ASP A 361 2.39 10.30 -8.58
N VAL A 362 1.20 10.69 -8.07
CA VAL A 362 0.56 11.98 -8.34
C VAL A 362 0.76 12.94 -7.17
N PHE A 363 1.21 14.16 -7.46
CA PHE A 363 1.31 15.25 -6.48
C PHE A 363 -0.04 15.52 -5.77
N PRO A 364 -0.07 15.83 -4.45
CA PRO A 364 1.06 16.07 -3.53
C PRO A 364 1.63 14.79 -2.91
N PHE A 365 2.86 14.88 -2.36
CA PHE A 365 3.56 13.76 -1.74
C PHE A 365 3.73 13.90 -0.23
N THR A 366 3.92 15.13 0.24
CA THR A 366 4.22 15.50 1.63
C THR A 366 2.96 15.75 2.46
N GLY A 367 3.10 15.68 3.79
CA GLY A 367 2.00 15.93 4.72
C GLY A 367 1.52 17.38 4.73
N PHE A 368 2.47 18.33 4.79
CA PHE A 368 2.20 19.75 4.62
C PHE A 368 2.08 20.14 3.15
N PRO A 369 1.38 21.25 2.84
CA PRO A 369 1.35 21.77 1.49
C PRO A 369 2.75 22.22 1.04
N GLU A 370 3.09 21.84 -0.18
CA GLU A 370 4.30 22.24 -0.88
C GLU A 370 3.93 22.72 -2.28
N LYS A 371 4.71 23.65 -2.81
CA LYS A 371 4.48 24.19 -4.16
C LYS A 371 5.26 23.39 -5.21
N ASP A 372 4.55 22.80 -6.18
CA ASP A 372 5.20 22.20 -7.35
C ASP A 372 5.80 23.33 -8.24
N PRO A 373 7.13 23.36 -8.43
CA PRO A 373 7.77 24.44 -9.16
C PRO A 373 7.43 24.45 -10.67
N VAL A 374 6.92 23.35 -11.22
CA VAL A 374 6.60 23.23 -12.65
C VAL A 374 5.16 23.68 -12.93
N THR A 375 4.21 23.27 -12.12
CA THR A 375 2.78 23.59 -12.31
C THR A 375 2.33 24.81 -11.51
N GLY A 376 3.11 25.23 -10.52
CA GLY A 376 2.73 26.29 -9.58
C GLY A 376 1.65 25.87 -8.57
N ARG A 377 1.13 24.64 -8.64
CA ARG A 377 0.13 24.11 -7.71
C ARG A 377 0.74 23.95 -6.32
N GLU A 378 0.02 24.42 -5.30
CA GLU A 378 0.34 24.23 -3.91
C GLU A 378 -0.70 23.27 -3.30
N ASP A 379 -0.25 22.20 -2.64
CA ASP A 379 -1.15 21.16 -2.12
C ASP A 379 -0.41 20.27 -1.11
N GLY A 380 -1.17 19.69 -0.16
CA GLY A 380 -0.67 18.79 0.88
C GLY A 380 -1.56 17.57 1.08
N LEU A 381 -0.95 16.47 1.49
CA LEU A 381 -1.66 15.21 1.74
C LEU A 381 -2.74 15.33 2.82
N LEU A 382 -2.50 16.20 3.84
CA LEU A 382 -3.36 16.31 5.02
C LEU A 382 -4.25 17.57 5.01
N ASP A 383 -4.25 18.37 3.94
CA ASP A 383 -4.95 19.65 3.91
C ASP A 383 -6.45 19.50 4.19
N ARG A 384 -7.14 18.55 3.55
CA ARG A 384 -8.57 18.29 3.78
C ARG A 384 -8.86 17.75 5.17
N ALA A 385 -8.01 16.84 5.66
CA ALA A 385 -8.15 16.31 7.01
C ALA A 385 -7.90 17.39 8.09
N THR A 386 -6.99 18.32 7.81
CA THR A 386 -6.72 19.49 8.68
C THR A 386 -7.91 20.44 8.69
N ALA A 387 -8.44 20.78 7.51
CA ALA A 387 -9.61 21.66 7.39
C ALA A 387 -10.84 21.08 8.12
N ALA A 388 -11.02 19.75 8.08
CA ALA A 388 -12.12 19.05 8.76
C ALA A 388 -11.81 18.71 10.24
N ASN A 389 -10.64 19.04 10.76
CA ASN A 389 -10.19 18.70 12.13
C ASN A 389 -10.21 17.17 12.42
N VAL A 390 -9.86 16.36 11.43
CA VAL A 390 -9.87 14.88 11.52
C VAL A 390 -8.50 14.25 11.19
N VAL A 391 -7.41 15.00 11.38
CA VAL A 391 -6.06 14.48 11.15
C VAL A 391 -5.79 13.30 12.09
N PRO A 392 -5.40 12.12 11.56
CA PRO A 392 -5.03 10.97 12.38
C PRO A 392 -3.56 11.05 12.81
N LYS A 393 -3.16 10.24 13.78
CA LYS A 393 -1.75 9.92 13.99
C LYS A 393 -1.28 9.04 12.83
N LEU A 394 -0.31 9.52 12.04
CA LEU A 394 0.07 8.92 10.77
C LEU A 394 1.48 8.31 10.82
N PHE A 395 1.58 7.01 10.56
CA PHE A 395 2.85 6.34 10.26
C PHE A 395 3.02 6.12 8.76
N LEU A 396 4.17 6.54 8.26
CA LEU A 396 4.65 6.22 6.91
C LEU A 396 5.89 5.36 7.05
N THR A 397 5.84 4.11 6.61
CA THR A 397 7.01 3.22 6.64
C THR A 397 7.42 2.85 5.22
N THR A 398 8.72 2.80 5.00
CA THR A 398 9.32 2.47 3.70
C THR A 398 10.46 1.48 3.88
N SER A 399 10.69 0.69 2.86
CA SER A 399 11.91 -0.11 2.70
C SER A 399 12.86 0.58 1.70
N SER A 400 14.06 0.06 1.57
CA SER A 400 15.01 0.53 0.57
C SER A 400 14.45 0.44 -0.86
N TYR A 401 13.64 -0.60 -1.14
CA TYR A 401 12.99 -0.77 -2.43
C TYR A 401 12.14 0.45 -2.84
N GLU A 402 11.39 1.06 -1.92
CA GLU A 402 10.48 2.16 -2.27
C GLU A 402 11.21 3.40 -2.80
N TYR A 403 12.46 3.62 -2.41
CA TYR A 403 13.27 4.71 -2.98
C TYR A 403 13.62 4.46 -4.45
N TRP A 404 13.84 3.21 -4.82
CA TRP A 404 14.18 2.81 -6.19
C TRP A 404 12.94 2.56 -7.06
N GLY A 405 11.93 1.92 -6.47
CA GLY A 405 10.76 1.42 -7.20
C GLY A 405 9.49 2.25 -7.04
N ARG A 406 9.45 3.24 -6.11
CA ARG A 406 8.24 3.99 -5.72
C ARG A 406 8.51 5.46 -5.38
N ALA A 407 9.66 6.01 -5.79
CA ALA A 407 10.04 7.40 -5.58
C ALA A 407 9.85 7.91 -4.13
N ALA A 408 10.11 7.06 -3.11
CA ALA A 408 9.75 7.32 -1.71
C ALA A 408 10.38 8.59 -1.13
N ALA A 409 11.53 9.05 -1.65
CA ALA A 409 12.18 10.28 -1.25
C ALA A 409 11.23 11.50 -1.29
N LEU A 410 10.29 11.53 -2.25
CA LEU A 410 9.32 12.62 -2.39
C LEU A 410 8.37 12.77 -1.18
N THR A 411 8.22 11.75 -0.33
CA THR A 411 7.37 11.84 0.86
C THR A 411 7.93 12.78 1.92
N HIS A 412 9.22 13.11 1.85
CA HIS A 412 9.93 13.95 2.82
C HIS A 412 10.95 14.90 2.18
N LEU A 413 10.86 15.11 0.86
CA LEU A 413 11.58 16.14 0.14
C LEU A 413 10.61 17.18 -0.42
N ARG A 414 11.10 18.40 -0.61
CA ARG A 414 10.38 19.38 -1.41
C ARG A 414 10.26 18.91 -2.86
N PRO A 415 9.21 19.31 -3.59
CA PRO A 415 8.96 18.82 -4.95
C PRO A 415 10.08 19.14 -5.98
N ASP A 416 10.97 20.07 -5.65
CA ASP A 416 12.17 20.40 -6.46
C ASP A 416 13.38 19.49 -6.13
N GLY A 417 13.29 18.65 -5.08
CA GLY A 417 14.35 17.74 -4.64
C GLY A 417 15.56 18.40 -4.00
N ARG A 418 15.49 19.72 -3.68
CA ARG A 418 16.66 20.50 -3.20
C ARG A 418 16.75 20.61 -1.68
N ALA A 419 15.70 20.24 -0.95
CA ALA A 419 15.68 20.31 0.50
C ALA A 419 14.76 19.24 1.09
N ASP A 420 15.04 18.86 2.33
CA ASP A 420 14.14 18.07 3.15
C ASP A 420 12.86 18.86 3.43
N ALA A 421 11.69 18.23 3.29
CA ALA A 421 10.42 18.82 3.68
C ALA A 421 10.14 18.58 5.17
N PRO A 422 9.45 19.52 5.84
CA PRO A 422 9.04 19.32 7.23
C PRO A 422 7.95 18.25 7.32
N LEU A 423 7.96 17.48 8.42
CA LEU A 423 6.88 16.54 8.74
C LEU A 423 5.91 17.17 9.72
N PRO A 424 4.58 17.04 9.51
CA PRO A 424 3.58 17.45 10.49
C PRO A 424 3.78 16.77 11.88
N PRO A 425 3.39 17.39 12.99
CA PRO A 425 3.56 16.81 14.32
C PRO A 425 2.81 15.49 14.51
N GLU A 426 1.73 15.26 13.77
CA GLU A 426 0.96 14.01 13.75
C GLU A 426 1.59 12.92 12.87
N VAL A 427 2.71 13.19 12.18
CA VAL A 427 3.35 12.25 11.26
C VAL A 427 4.65 11.72 11.84
N ARG A 428 4.86 10.42 11.73
CA ARG A 428 6.16 9.77 11.90
C ARG A 428 6.48 8.97 10.65
N SER A 429 7.70 9.09 10.19
CA SER A 429 8.18 8.37 9.01
C SER A 429 9.40 7.53 9.36
N TYR A 430 9.37 6.25 8.97
CA TYR A 430 10.44 5.30 9.28
C TYR A 430 10.89 4.58 8.02
N PHE A 431 12.19 4.54 7.83
CA PHE A 431 12.85 3.84 6.74
C PHE A 431 13.64 2.65 7.29
N PHE A 432 13.31 1.45 6.85
CA PHE A 432 14.07 0.24 7.15
C PHE A 432 15.20 0.09 6.13
N SER A 433 16.41 0.43 6.57
CA SER A 433 17.63 0.43 5.77
C SER A 433 17.96 -0.97 5.23
N GLY A 434 18.40 -1.05 3.98
CA GLY A 434 18.84 -2.31 3.37
C GLY A 434 17.74 -3.36 3.24
N THR A 435 16.45 -3.00 3.26
CA THR A 435 15.36 -3.97 3.14
C THR A 435 14.68 -3.91 1.78
N GLN A 436 13.99 -4.99 1.42
CA GLN A 436 13.13 -5.05 0.24
C GLN A 436 11.64 -4.87 0.61
N HIS A 437 10.77 -4.84 -0.40
CA HIS A 437 9.34 -4.58 -0.23
C HIS A 437 8.63 -5.56 0.71
N TYR A 438 8.97 -6.84 0.64
CA TYR A 438 8.41 -7.88 1.49
C TYR A 438 9.49 -8.54 2.35
N PRO A 439 9.14 -8.96 3.59
CA PRO A 439 10.06 -9.74 4.40
C PRO A 439 10.37 -11.08 3.72
N ARG A 440 11.58 -11.57 3.90
CA ARG A 440 12.00 -12.88 3.41
C ARG A 440 12.58 -13.73 4.56
N SER A 441 12.55 -15.03 4.34
CA SER A 441 13.17 -16.00 5.22
C SER A 441 14.38 -16.65 4.54
N LEU A 442 15.21 -17.29 5.33
CA LEU A 442 16.23 -18.22 4.84
C LEU A 442 15.56 -19.53 4.39
N PRO A 443 16.14 -20.31 3.47
CA PRO A 443 17.42 -20.06 2.79
C PRO A 443 17.35 -18.96 1.72
N ILE A 444 18.50 -18.36 1.41
CA ILE A 444 18.63 -17.36 0.35
C ILE A 444 18.35 -18.02 -1.01
N SER A 445 17.61 -17.32 -1.87
CA SER A 445 17.26 -17.79 -3.21
C SER A 445 17.17 -16.62 -4.20
N LYS A 446 17.26 -16.87 -5.50
CA LYS A 446 17.14 -15.82 -6.52
C LYS A 446 15.72 -15.29 -6.70
N ALA A 447 14.70 -16.01 -6.29
CA ALA A 447 13.29 -15.60 -6.38
C ALA A 447 12.87 -15.08 -7.79
N GLY A 448 13.42 -15.66 -8.86
CA GLY A 448 13.17 -15.24 -10.25
C GLY A 448 13.95 -13.99 -10.70
N ALA A 449 14.82 -13.45 -9.85
CA ALA A 449 15.67 -12.31 -10.16
C ALA A 449 17.08 -12.73 -10.62
N ARG A 450 17.90 -11.73 -11.01
CA ARG A 450 19.28 -11.94 -11.45
C ARG A 450 20.19 -12.35 -10.32
N PHE A 451 20.06 -11.68 -9.18
CA PHE A 451 20.88 -11.88 -7.99
C PHE A 451 20.10 -12.58 -6.87
N ASP A 452 20.79 -13.07 -5.88
CA ASP A 452 20.21 -13.62 -4.67
C ASP A 452 19.32 -12.57 -3.99
N SER A 453 18.14 -12.99 -3.52
CA SER A 453 17.19 -12.07 -2.91
C SER A 453 17.62 -11.69 -1.49
N ASN A 454 17.28 -10.47 -1.13
CA ASN A 454 17.53 -9.90 0.18
C ASN A 454 16.79 -10.69 1.28
N PRO A 455 17.46 -11.29 2.27
CA PRO A 455 16.82 -12.15 3.27
C PRO A 455 16.29 -11.41 4.50
N THR A 456 16.31 -10.08 4.54
CA THR A 456 15.90 -9.30 5.72
C THR A 456 14.43 -9.49 6.09
N ASP A 457 14.13 -9.40 7.40
CA ASP A 457 12.78 -9.49 7.94
C ASP A 457 12.47 -8.32 8.88
N GLN A 458 11.75 -7.34 8.39
CA GLN A 458 11.35 -6.15 9.15
C GLN A 458 10.15 -6.35 10.08
N ARG A 459 9.49 -7.51 10.08
CA ARG A 459 8.26 -7.76 10.88
C ARG A 459 8.42 -7.56 12.38
N PRO A 460 9.51 -8.00 13.05
CA PRO A 460 9.70 -7.73 14.48
C PRO A 460 9.69 -6.24 14.82
N PHE A 461 10.31 -5.43 13.97
CA PHE A 461 10.41 -3.98 14.14
C PHE A 461 9.06 -3.29 13.87
N GLN A 462 8.31 -3.77 12.89
CA GLN A 462 6.96 -3.30 12.60
C GLN A 462 5.99 -3.60 13.77
N ARG A 463 6.15 -4.71 14.46
CA ARG A 463 5.40 -5.04 15.66
C ARG A 463 5.63 -4.00 16.78
N ALA A 464 6.87 -3.58 17.01
CA ALA A 464 7.21 -2.52 17.93
C ALA A 464 6.57 -1.17 17.52
N LEU A 465 6.57 -0.86 16.23
CA LEU A 465 5.93 0.34 15.70
C LEU A 465 4.39 0.29 15.89
N LEU A 466 3.72 -0.86 15.71
CA LEU A 466 2.28 -0.97 15.96
C LEU A 466 1.96 -0.68 17.42
N ARG A 467 2.75 -1.22 18.35
CA ARG A 467 2.63 -0.91 19.77
C ARG A 467 2.81 0.60 20.04
N GLY A 468 3.79 1.21 19.37
CA GLY A 468 4.04 2.65 19.47
C GLY A 468 2.89 3.50 18.92
N LEU A 469 2.31 3.13 17.78
CA LEU A 469 1.16 3.83 17.20
C LEU A 469 -0.09 3.70 18.10
N GLU A 470 -0.36 2.50 18.61
CA GLU A 470 -1.47 2.29 19.53
C GLU A 470 -1.34 3.15 20.80
N ALA A 471 -0.16 3.17 21.42
CA ALA A 471 0.11 3.99 22.60
C ALA A 471 -0.04 5.50 22.30
N TRP A 472 0.36 5.93 21.10
CA TRP A 472 0.19 7.30 20.66
C TRP A 472 -1.28 7.68 20.47
N VAL A 473 -2.06 6.82 19.83
CA VAL A 473 -3.50 7.02 19.62
C VAL A 473 -4.26 6.96 20.95
N LYS A 474 -3.94 5.99 21.80
CA LYS A 474 -4.67 5.70 23.04
C LYS A 474 -4.36 6.69 24.14
N ASP A 475 -3.08 6.89 24.42
CA ASP A 475 -2.58 7.54 25.64
C ASP A 475 -1.74 8.80 25.30
N ASN A 476 -1.66 9.19 24.03
CA ASN A 476 -0.80 10.26 23.50
C ASN A 476 0.70 10.09 23.83
N VAL A 477 1.13 8.85 24.11
CA VAL A 477 2.54 8.53 24.33
C VAL A 477 3.29 8.60 23.01
N GLN A 478 4.23 9.55 22.92
CA GLN A 478 4.98 9.78 21.69
C GLN A 478 5.80 8.55 21.28
N PRO A 479 5.67 8.08 20.03
CA PRO A 479 6.54 7.03 19.51
C PRO A 479 7.97 7.56 19.30
N PRO A 480 8.94 6.71 18.96
CA PRO A 480 10.26 7.18 18.55
C PRO A 480 10.17 8.26 17.47
N LEU A 481 11.14 9.18 17.45
CA LEU A 481 11.22 10.19 16.38
C LEU A 481 11.38 9.53 15.01
N SER A 482 10.98 10.25 13.97
CA SER A 482 11.16 9.79 12.58
C SER A 482 12.62 9.50 12.25
N VAL A 483 12.86 8.36 11.61
CA VAL A 483 14.19 7.92 11.16
C VAL A 483 14.11 7.63 9.67
N ILE A 484 14.53 8.62 8.88
CA ILE A 484 14.52 8.62 7.42
C ILE A 484 15.85 9.16 6.90
N PRO A 485 16.27 8.80 5.70
CA PRO A 485 17.47 9.39 5.09
C PRO A 485 17.23 10.87 4.80
N ARG A 486 18.18 11.71 5.18
CA ARG A 486 18.08 13.17 5.06
C ARG A 486 19.06 13.68 3.99
N LEU A 487 18.53 14.56 3.13
CA LEU A 487 19.37 15.20 2.10
C LEU A 487 20.47 16.06 2.74
N ILE A 488 20.12 16.85 3.76
CA ILE A 488 21.07 17.69 4.49
C ILE A 488 22.23 16.91 5.13
N LYS A 489 22.07 15.62 5.39
CA LYS A 489 23.10 14.74 5.94
C LYS A 489 23.89 13.97 4.88
N GLY A 490 23.57 14.15 3.59
CA GLY A 490 24.15 13.37 2.50
C GLY A 490 23.72 11.89 2.48
N GLU A 491 22.58 11.54 3.13
CA GLU A 491 22.02 10.19 3.19
C GLU A 491 21.13 9.90 1.97
N LEU A 492 20.81 10.92 1.17
CA LEU A 492 20.14 10.83 -0.13
C LEU A 492 21.02 11.45 -1.20
N THR A 493 20.97 10.89 -2.41
CA THR A 493 21.78 11.35 -3.54
C THR A 493 21.06 11.14 -4.88
N PRO A 494 21.33 11.99 -5.89
CA PRO A 494 21.00 11.66 -7.28
C PRO A 494 21.69 10.34 -7.68
N LEU A 495 21.05 9.56 -8.56
CA LEU A 495 21.62 8.29 -9.00
C LEU A 495 23.03 8.42 -9.60
N SER A 496 23.32 9.53 -10.30
CA SER A 496 24.63 9.81 -10.91
C SER A 496 25.77 10.01 -9.89
N GLU A 497 25.42 10.27 -8.62
CA GLU A 497 26.36 10.52 -7.52
C GLU A 497 26.38 9.40 -6.49
N LEU A 498 25.70 8.27 -6.79
CA LEU A 498 25.69 7.10 -5.92
C LEU A 498 27.09 6.47 -5.83
N ARG A 499 27.61 6.32 -4.61
CA ARG A 499 28.96 5.78 -4.34
C ARG A 499 28.91 4.29 -4.04
N PHE A 500 28.35 3.52 -4.97
CA PHE A 500 28.25 2.06 -4.77
C PHE A 500 29.63 1.42 -4.91
N PRO A 501 30.05 0.53 -3.96
CA PRO A 501 31.35 -0.13 -4.01
C PRO A 501 31.48 -1.06 -5.21
N PHE A 502 32.71 -1.31 -5.63
CA PHE A 502 32.94 -2.33 -6.65
C PHE A 502 32.69 -3.73 -6.06
N ILE A 503 31.67 -4.39 -6.56
CA ILE A 503 31.34 -5.79 -6.27
C ILE A 503 31.43 -6.55 -7.60
N PRO A 504 32.21 -7.62 -7.70
CA PRO A 504 32.40 -8.35 -8.95
C PRO A 504 31.08 -8.79 -9.60
N GLY A 505 30.85 -8.38 -10.85
CA GLY A 505 29.65 -8.73 -11.60
C GLY A 505 28.37 -7.96 -11.21
N VAL A 506 28.45 -6.96 -10.34
CA VAL A 506 27.31 -6.17 -9.89
C VAL A 506 27.37 -4.74 -10.41
N VAL A 507 26.26 -4.29 -10.99
CA VAL A 507 26.05 -2.89 -11.39
C VAL A 507 24.68 -2.47 -10.88
N PRO A 508 24.59 -1.30 -10.18
CA PRO A 508 23.30 -0.77 -9.76
C PRO A 508 22.34 -0.51 -10.91
N PRO A 509 21.00 -0.53 -10.68
CA PRO A 509 20.01 -0.24 -11.71
C PRO A 509 20.21 1.14 -12.33
N ARG A 510 20.13 1.20 -13.66
CA ARG A 510 20.18 2.46 -14.41
C ARG A 510 18.80 3.09 -14.61
N HIS A 511 17.75 2.32 -14.42
CA HIS A 511 16.36 2.71 -14.68
C HIS A 511 15.46 2.51 -13.45
N PRO A 512 15.66 3.24 -12.35
CA PRO A 512 14.73 3.25 -11.24
C PRO A 512 13.43 3.95 -11.66
N ARG A 513 12.36 3.73 -10.89
CA ARG A 513 11.07 4.34 -11.20
C ARG A 513 11.10 5.85 -11.00
N LEU A 514 10.72 6.57 -12.06
CA LEU A 514 10.48 8.01 -12.02
C LEU A 514 9.01 8.30 -11.69
N ALA A 515 8.76 9.23 -10.78
CA ALA A 515 7.45 9.86 -10.62
C ALA A 515 7.26 10.86 -11.76
N ARG A 516 6.60 10.42 -12.84
CA ARG A 516 6.42 11.24 -14.05
C ARG A 516 5.25 12.20 -13.88
N ARG A 517 5.39 13.41 -14.45
CA ARG A 517 4.28 14.34 -14.63
C ARG A 517 3.49 13.94 -15.87
N LEU A 518 2.40 13.20 -15.66
CA LEU A 518 1.57 12.63 -16.70
C LEU A 518 0.33 13.52 -16.92
N ASP A 519 0.10 13.86 -18.19
CA ASP A 519 -1.04 14.66 -18.62
C ASP A 519 -2.02 13.73 -19.38
N PHE A 520 -3.14 13.41 -18.73
CA PHE A 520 -4.21 12.56 -19.25
C PHE A 520 -5.33 13.35 -19.93
N GLY A 521 -5.10 14.65 -20.19
CA GLY A 521 -6.09 15.57 -20.74
C GLY A 521 -6.78 16.44 -19.67
N PRO A 522 -7.54 17.45 -20.09
CA PRO A 522 -8.11 18.46 -19.19
C PRO A 522 -9.12 17.88 -18.19
N ASP A 523 -9.81 16.82 -18.55
CA ASP A 523 -10.88 16.23 -17.74
C ASP A 523 -10.38 15.34 -16.62
N PHE A 524 -9.10 14.93 -16.63
CA PHE A 524 -8.57 13.99 -15.64
C PHE A 524 -8.60 14.55 -14.22
N ASN A 525 -8.16 15.77 -14.01
CA ASN A 525 -8.14 16.39 -12.69
C ASN A 525 -9.49 16.94 -12.26
N SER A 526 -10.29 17.47 -13.20
CA SER A 526 -11.61 18.09 -12.94
C SER A 526 -12.72 17.03 -12.83
N ASN A 527 -12.83 16.17 -13.84
CA ASN A 527 -13.95 15.25 -14.02
C ASN A 527 -13.62 13.79 -13.75
N GLY A 528 -12.34 13.46 -13.50
CA GLY A 528 -11.92 12.14 -13.08
C GLY A 528 -11.90 11.07 -14.18
N TYR A 529 -11.67 11.45 -15.45
CA TYR A 529 -11.49 10.49 -16.55
C TYR A 529 -10.43 10.95 -17.56
N SER A 530 -9.80 9.98 -18.21
CA SER A 530 -8.78 10.24 -19.23
C SER A 530 -9.42 10.51 -20.58
N THR A 531 -8.98 11.58 -21.23
CA THR A 531 -9.30 11.91 -22.63
C THR A 531 -8.10 11.80 -23.54
N GLN A 532 -6.92 11.48 -22.96
CA GLN A 532 -5.66 11.32 -23.68
C GLN A 532 -4.91 10.10 -23.17
N GLU A 533 -4.79 9.08 -24.03
CA GLU A 533 -4.01 7.87 -23.77
C GLU A 533 -3.15 7.46 -25.00
N PRO A 534 -1.88 7.11 -24.85
CA PRO A 534 -1.08 7.29 -23.63
C PRO A 534 -1.01 8.74 -23.17
N PRO A 535 -0.77 9.00 -21.87
CA PRO A 535 -0.65 10.37 -21.37
C PRO A 535 0.59 11.06 -21.97
N LYS A 536 0.55 12.39 -22.10
CA LYS A 536 1.75 13.16 -22.41
C LYS A 536 2.65 13.21 -21.19
N VAL A 537 3.92 12.91 -21.38
CA VAL A 537 4.94 13.04 -20.34
C VAL A 537 5.45 14.49 -20.35
N ARG A 538 5.18 15.23 -19.25
CA ARG A 538 5.59 16.62 -19.03
C ARG A 538 6.85 16.73 -18.17
N GLY A 539 7.70 15.70 -18.15
CA GLY A 539 8.85 15.57 -17.28
C GLY A 539 8.62 14.66 -16.09
N ALA A 540 9.51 14.73 -15.10
CA ALA A 540 9.43 13.93 -13.88
C ALA A 540 9.78 14.79 -12.66
N PHE A 541 9.36 14.32 -11.48
CA PHE A 541 9.85 14.80 -10.21
C PHE A 541 11.28 14.28 -9.98
N PRO A 542 12.11 14.97 -9.17
CA PRO A 542 13.45 14.52 -8.86
C PRO A 542 13.47 13.12 -8.26
N LEU A 543 14.40 12.29 -8.72
CA LEU A 543 14.68 10.98 -8.17
C LEU A 543 15.93 11.04 -7.31
N LEU A 544 15.79 10.75 -6.02
CA LEU A 544 16.89 10.55 -5.11
C LEU A 544 16.80 9.14 -4.51
N VAL A 545 17.95 8.49 -4.41
CA VAL A 545 18.09 7.16 -3.80
C VAL A 545 18.91 7.26 -2.51
N PRO A 546 18.80 6.31 -1.58
CA PRO A 546 19.68 6.26 -0.42
C PRO A 546 21.15 6.19 -0.85
N GLN A 547 21.98 7.05 -0.26
CA GLN A 547 23.44 6.93 -0.37
C GLN A 547 23.89 5.76 0.49
N VAL A 548 24.95 5.11 0.06
CA VAL A 548 25.46 3.90 0.71
C VAL A 548 26.85 4.13 1.34
N ASP A 549 27.19 3.27 2.29
CA ASP A 549 28.51 3.20 2.91
C ASP A 549 29.50 2.41 2.02
N HIS A 550 30.72 2.20 2.51
CA HIS A 550 31.78 1.48 1.79
C HIS A 550 31.47 -0.01 1.57
N ASP A 551 30.46 -0.55 2.26
CA ASP A 551 29.98 -1.93 2.08
C ASP A 551 28.78 -2.00 1.12
N GLY A 552 28.27 -0.84 0.66
CA GLY A 552 27.11 -0.76 -0.21
C GLY A 552 25.78 -0.83 0.53
N ASN A 553 25.77 -0.68 1.86
CA ASN A 553 24.56 -0.62 2.67
C ASN A 553 24.11 0.83 2.89
N ASP A 554 22.78 1.08 2.95
CA ASP A 554 22.23 2.41 3.09
C ASP A 554 22.76 3.15 4.32
N LEU A 555 23.11 4.44 4.19
CA LEU A 555 23.64 5.25 5.29
C LEU A 555 22.57 5.59 6.33
N GLY A 556 21.40 6.03 5.89
CA GLY A 556 20.30 6.47 6.74
C GLY A 556 19.31 5.36 7.10
N GLY A 557 18.36 5.65 8.00
CA GLY A 557 17.27 4.75 8.36
C GLY A 557 17.52 3.90 9.60
N ILE A 558 16.53 3.08 9.93
CA ILE A 558 16.62 2.05 11.00
C ILE A 558 17.37 0.87 10.41
N LYS A 559 18.59 0.63 10.90
CA LYS A 559 19.37 -0.53 10.48
C LYS A 559 18.97 -1.76 11.30
N LEU A 560 18.44 -2.77 10.61
CA LEU A 560 18.22 -4.08 11.21
C LEU A 560 19.57 -4.66 11.63
N PRO A 561 19.64 -5.58 12.62
CA PRO A 561 20.91 -6.17 13.07
C PRO A 561 21.74 -6.79 11.95
N GLU A 562 21.09 -7.42 10.96
CA GLU A 562 21.76 -7.99 9.78
C GLU A 562 22.44 -6.91 8.90
N VAL A 563 21.93 -5.67 8.92
CA VAL A 563 22.47 -4.54 8.15
C VAL A 563 23.45 -3.72 8.98
N ALA A 564 23.26 -3.66 10.31
CA ALA A 564 24.13 -2.91 11.22
C ALA A 564 25.46 -3.67 11.48
N VAL A 565 25.41 -5.01 11.51
CA VAL A 565 26.56 -5.93 11.65
C VAL A 565 26.56 -6.83 10.41
N PRO A 566 27.00 -6.32 9.24
CA PRO A 566 26.70 -6.97 7.99
C PRO A 566 27.61 -8.15 7.67
N LEU A 567 27.04 -9.18 7.06
CA LEU A 567 27.76 -10.29 6.39
C LEU A 567 27.72 -10.15 4.86
N GLY A 568 27.23 -9.02 4.36
CA GLY A 568 27.12 -8.72 2.95
C GLY A 568 26.48 -7.34 2.70
N THR A 569 26.29 -7.02 1.44
CA THR A 569 25.54 -5.85 1.01
C THR A 569 24.07 -6.22 0.84
N PHE A 570 23.20 -5.45 1.47
CA PHE A 570 21.74 -5.58 1.39
C PHE A 570 21.18 -4.39 0.59
N THR A 571 20.55 -4.65 -0.55
CA THR A 571 19.98 -3.60 -1.37
C THR A 571 18.46 -3.68 -1.45
N GLY A 572 17.80 -2.55 -1.73
CA GLY A 572 16.37 -2.52 -2.01
C GLY A 572 16.03 -2.89 -3.47
N TRP A 573 17.00 -3.15 -4.32
CA TRP A 573 16.81 -3.41 -5.74
C TRP A 573 17.40 -4.75 -6.17
N ASN A 574 16.84 -5.30 -7.26
CA ASN A 574 17.39 -6.43 -7.98
C ASN A 574 17.05 -6.27 -9.47
N LEU A 575 17.77 -6.94 -10.35
CA LEU A 575 17.55 -6.89 -11.77
C LEU A 575 16.77 -8.11 -12.28
N ARG A 576 16.13 -7.96 -13.42
CA ARG A 576 15.40 -9.06 -14.06
C ARG A 576 16.36 -10.17 -14.49
N ALA A 577 15.92 -11.42 -14.40
CA ALA A 577 16.66 -12.55 -14.89
C ALA A 577 16.84 -12.42 -16.42
N ALA A 578 18.00 -12.83 -16.94
CA ALA A 578 18.33 -12.66 -18.36
C ALA A 578 17.30 -13.30 -19.32
N GLY A 579 16.68 -14.42 -18.92
CA GLY A 579 15.69 -15.13 -19.72
C GLY A 579 14.29 -14.49 -19.81
N THR A 580 14.02 -13.44 -19.01
CA THR A 580 12.68 -12.79 -18.96
C THR A 580 12.59 -11.51 -19.81
N GLY A 581 13.61 -11.23 -20.62
CA GLY A 581 13.72 -9.99 -21.41
C GLY A 581 14.04 -8.78 -20.53
N ALA A 582 14.53 -7.71 -21.17
CA ALA A 582 14.92 -6.45 -20.52
C ALA A 582 15.74 -6.63 -19.21
N PRO A 583 16.90 -7.31 -19.25
CA PRO A 583 17.68 -7.69 -18.07
C PRO A 583 18.29 -6.48 -17.30
N GLU A 584 18.29 -5.30 -17.92
CA GLU A 584 18.74 -4.05 -17.28
C GLU A 584 17.65 -3.38 -16.42
N GLN A 585 16.42 -3.87 -16.49
CA GLN A 585 15.32 -3.33 -15.72
C GLN A 585 15.23 -3.99 -14.34
N MET A 586 14.69 -3.24 -13.39
CA MET A 586 14.45 -3.75 -12.04
C MET A 586 13.35 -4.81 -12.04
N VAL A 587 13.57 -5.89 -11.31
CA VAL A 587 12.47 -6.78 -10.92
C VAL A 587 11.67 -6.14 -9.79
N SER A 588 10.34 -6.29 -9.83
CA SER A 588 9.46 -5.64 -8.84
C SER A 588 9.55 -6.29 -7.47
N PHE A 589 9.68 -5.46 -6.44
CA PHE A 589 9.55 -5.81 -5.01
C PHE A 589 10.70 -6.60 -4.39
N VAL A 590 11.69 -7.02 -5.17
CA VAL A 590 12.81 -7.87 -4.72
C VAL A 590 14.07 -7.02 -4.61
N GLY A 591 14.74 -7.10 -3.47
CA GLY A 591 16.10 -6.59 -3.24
C GLY A 591 17.17 -7.65 -3.51
N SER A 592 18.43 -7.25 -3.44
CA SER A 592 19.56 -8.18 -3.59
C SER A 592 20.34 -8.35 -2.29
N PHE A 593 20.98 -9.49 -2.19
CA PHE A 593 21.98 -9.76 -1.19
C PHE A 593 23.28 -10.19 -1.86
N PHE A 594 24.39 -9.53 -1.50
CA PHE A 594 25.72 -9.85 -2.00
C PHE A 594 26.62 -10.17 -0.80
N ALA A 595 26.79 -11.45 -0.50
CA ALA A 595 27.68 -11.91 0.60
C ALA A 595 29.07 -11.29 0.48
N PHE A 596 29.70 -10.98 1.61
CA PHE A 596 31.13 -10.66 1.62
C PHE A 596 31.96 -11.87 1.26
N PRO A 597 33.17 -11.71 0.68
CA PRO A 597 34.14 -12.77 0.56
C PRO A 597 34.40 -13.41 1.93
N ARG A 598 34.53 -14.74 2.00
CA ARG A 598 34.78 -15.41 3.29
C ARG A 598 36.16 -15.02 3.86
N THR A 599 37.18 -15.09 3.01
CA THR A 599 38.58 -14.86 3.42
C THR A 599 39.18 -13.66 2.70
N LYS A 600 40.24 -13.11 3.24
CA LYS A 600 41.04 -12.05 2.58
C LYS A 600 41.62 -12.56 1.24
N ALA A 601 41.97 -13.83 1.16
CA ALA A 601 42.44 -14.45 -0.07
C ALA A 601 41.36 -14.43 -1.16
N ASP A 602 40.11 -14.79 -0.84
CA ASP A 602 38.99 -14.74 -1.75
C ASP A 602 38.73 -13.30 -2.23
N ARG A 603 38.76 -12.35 -1.31
CA ARG A 603 38.60 -10.93 -1.60
C ARG A 603 39.65 -10.43 -2.63
N LEU A 604 40.91 -10.74 -2.38
CA LEU A 604 42.00 -10.35 -3.28
C LEU A 604 41.88 -11.01 -4.66
N LYS A 605 41.50 -12.29 -4.69
CA LYS A 605 41.33 -13.06 -5.93
C LYS A 605 40.21 -12.49 -6.81
N THR A 606 39.13 -12.05 -6.19
CA THR A 606 37.96 -11.51 -6.90
C THR A 606 38.01 -9.99 -7.13
N HIS A 607 38.99 -9.30 -6.53
CA HIS A 607 39.11 -7.85 -6.50
C HIS A 607 37.88 -7.14 -5.86
N ASP A 608 37.20 -7.84 -4.92
CA ASP A 608 36.09 -7.21 -4.20
C ASP A 608 36.61 -6.05 -3.32
N SER A 609 35.99 -4.89 -3.42
CA SER A 609 36.44 -3.72 -2.66
C SER A 609 36.05 -3.77 -1.18
N ARG A 610 35.12 -4.65 -0.80
CA ARG A 610 34.60 -4.79 0.57
C ARG A 610 35.49 -5.73 1.36
N ALA A 611 35.73 -5.45 2.65
CA ALA A 611 36.47 -6.36 3.53
C ALA A 611 35.74 -7.70 3.67
N SER A 612 36.51 -8.81 3.76
CA SER A 612 35.98 -10.15 3.94
C SER A 612 35.41 -10.38 5.35
N ILE A 613 34.67 -11.46 5.54
CA ILE A 613 34.14 -11.87 6.86
C ILE A 613 35.28 -12.06 7.86
N GLU A 614 36.34 -12.76 7.45
CA GLU A 614 37.55 -12.98 8.23
C GLU A 614 38.23 -11.67 8.68
N GLU A 615 38.23 -10.63 7.84
CA GLU A 615 38.82 -9.34 8.19
C GLU A 615 37.94 -8.52 9.17
N ARG A 616 36.69 -8.90 9.36
CA ARG A 616 35.70 -8.16 10.18
C ARG A 616 35.45 -8.78 11.53
N TYR A 617 35.38 -10.10 11.59
CA TYR A 617 34.97 -10.87 12.76
C TYR A 617 35.97 -11.94 13.07
N ALA A 618 36.35 -12.02 14.35
CA ALA A 618 37.27 -13.06 14.81
C ALA A 618 36.62 -14.45 14.66
N ASP A 619 35.37 -14.58 15.02
CA ASP A 619 34.60 -15.82 14.94
C ASP A 619 33.10 -15.53 15.05
N ARG A 620 32.29 -16.60 15.10
CA ARG A 620 30.84 -16.51 15.30
C ARG A 620 30.44 -15.82 16.61
N ALA A 621 31.20 -16.01 17.67
CA ALA A 621 30.90 -15.45 18.98
C ALA A 621 31.10 -13.92 18.98
N ASP A 622 32.19 -13.43 18.40
CA ASP A 622 32.41 -11.98 18.19
C ASP A 622 31.29 -11.35 17.34
N TYR A 623 30.91 -12.00 16.23
CA TYR A 623 29.78 -11.53 15.41
C TYR A 623 28.50 -11.46 16.23
N MET A 624 28.13 -12.53 16.93
CA MET A 624 26.86 -12.56 17.71
C MET A 624 26.87 -11.60 18.89
N GLN A 625 28.03 -11.32 19.50
CA GLN A 625 28.14 -10.30 20.54
C GLN A 625 27.81 -8.89 20.01
N ARG A 626 28.36 -8.56 18.82
CA ARG A 626 28.03 -7.25 18.16
C ARG A 626 26.58 -7.17 17.77
N VAL A 627 26.00 -8.24 17.22
CA VAL A 627 24.58 -8.34 16.92
C VAL A 627 23.73 -8.10 18.17
N ALA A 628 24.07 -8.77 19.29
CA ALA A 628 23.34 -8.61 20.55
C ALA A 628 23.35 -7.16 21.05
N SER A 629 24.47 -6.46 20.94
CA SER A 629 24.58 -5.05 21.30
C SER A 629 23.66 -4.15 20.46
N VAL A 630 23.54 -4.42 19.15
CA VAL A 630 22.62 -3.70 18.27
C VAL A 630 21.16 -3.98 18.64
N VAL A 631 20.83 -5.25 18.92
CA VAL A 631 19.50 -5.67 19.36
C VAL A 631 19.10 -4.95 20.65
N ASP A 632 19.98 -4.90 21.66
CA ASP A 632 19.75 -4.21 22.92
C ASP A 632 19.51 -2.71 22.70
N GLY A 633 20.28 -2.09 21.80
CA GLY A 633 20.07 -0.70 21.39
C GLY A 633 18.71 -0.44 20.74
N LEU A 634 18.24 -1.35 19.89
CA LEU A 634 16.93 -1.23 19.21
C LEU A 634 15.77 -1.44 20.19
N VAL A 635 15.91 -2.31 21.18
CA VAL A 635 14.93 -2.47 22.27
C VAL A 635 14.86 -1.19 23.12
N ALA A 636 16.00 -0.66 23.53
CA ALA A 636 16.07 0.57 24.32
C ALA A 636 15.47 1.77 23.58
N GLN A 637 15.63 1.85 22.24
CA GLN A 637 15.04 2.87 21.37
C GLN A 637 13.58 2.60 21.02
N ARG A 638 13.00 1.49 21.46
CA ARG A 638 11.60 1.07 21.19
C ARG A 638 11.32 0.74 19.71
N PHE A 639 12.35 0.34 18.96
CA PHE A 639 12.22 -0.18 17.59
C PHE A 639 12.09 -1.69 17.53
N LEU A 640 12.33 -2.39 18.65
CA LEU A 640 12.16 -3.83 18.80
C LEU A 640 11.48 -4.11 20.15
N LEU A 641 10.56 -5.08 20.19
CA LEU A 641 10.00 -5.57 21.44
C LEU A 641 10.95 -6.58 22.08
N GLU A 642 11.07 -6.56 23.43
CA GLU A 642 11.87 -7.53 24.17
C GLU A 642 11.52 -8.97 23.83
N ARG A 643 10.23 -9.27 23.68
CA ARG A 643 9.75 -10.62 23.31
C ARG A 643 10.29 -11.12 21.97
N ASP A 644 10.67 -10.23 21.05
CA ASP A 644 11.12 -10.57 19.69
C ASP A 644 12.66 -10.68 19.60
N ARG A 645 13.37 -10.39 20.69
CA ARG A 645 14.83 -10.39 20.77
C ARG A 645 15.43 -11.72 20.32
N THR A 646 14.95 -12.83 20.87
CA THR A 646 15.45 -14.18 20.54
C THR A 646 15.29 -14.50 19.06
N TYR A 647 14.13 -14.21 18.49
CA TYR A 647 13.86 -14.42 17.06
C TYR A 647 14.89 -13.70 16.17
N VAL A 648 15.20 -12.44 16.49
CA VAL A 648 16.15 -11.63 15.70
C VAL A 648 17.58 -12.17 15.84
N LEU A 649 18.00 -12.54 17.05
CA LEU A 649 19.31 -13.14 17.29
C LEU A 649 19.49 -14.48 16.54
N GLU A 650 18.49 -15.36 16.61
CA GLU A 650 18.50 -16.65 15.90
C GLU A 650 18.64 -16.45 14.39
N ARG A 651 17.92 -15.49 13.80
CA ARG A 651 18.02 -15.19 12.37
C ARG A 651 19.43 -14.76 11.96
N CYS A 652 20.07 -13.89 12.74
CA CYS A 652 21.45 -13.47 12.48
C CYS A 652 22.43 -14.66 12.58
N GLY A 653 22.23 -15.53 13.58
CA GLY A 653 23.02 -16.77 13.72
C GLY A 653 22.86 -17.70 12.53
N LEU A 654 21.61 -17.91 12.06
CA LEU A 654 21.33 -18.72 10.87
C LEU A 654 21.94 -18.12 9.59
N LEU A 655 21.98 -16.80 9.47
CA LEU A 655 22.64 -16.14 8.33
C LEU A 655 24.16 -16.36 8.36
N TRP A 656 24.80 -16.26 9.53
CA TRP A 656 26.21 -16.58 9.70
C TRP A 656 26.50 -18.04 9.31
N ASP A 657 25.72 -18.98 9.85
CA ASP A 657 25.89 -20.40 9.61
C ASP A 657 25.75 -20.77 8.12
N ALA A 658 24.82 -20.08 7.42
CA ALA A 658 24.59 -20.26 5.98
C ALA A 658 25.76 -19.75 5.09
N LEU A 659 26.54 -18.79 5.56
CA LEU A 659 27.58 -18.13 4.75
C LEU A 659 29.00 -18.57 5.10
N VAL A 660 29.26 -19.00 6.33
CA VAL A 660 30.62 -19.28 6.83
C VAL A 660 30.91 -20.77 6.87
N HIS A 661 29.92 -21.63 6.84
CA HIS A 661 30.08 -23.10 6.78
C HIS A 661 29.95 -23.68 5.34
#